data_aba225d0571cf3b1bd13d60a1fbec22b
#
_entry.id   aba225d0571cf3b1bd13d60a1fbec22b
#
_cell.length_a   1.000
_cell.length_b   1.000
_cell.length_c   1.000
_cell.angle_alpha   90.00
_cell.angle_beta   90.00
_cell.angle_gamma   90.00
#
_symmetry.space_group_name_H-M   'P 1'
#
loop_
_entity.id
_entity.type
_entity.pdbx_description
1 polymer ?
#
loop_
_entity_poly.entity_id
_entity_poly.type
_entity_poly.pdbx_seq_one_letter_code
_entity_poly.pdbx_strand_id
1 'polypeptide(L)'
;MDISIVIVNYNVKHFLEQCLHSVFKSVKAINSEVFVVDNNSVDGSCQMVREKFPQVKLIENKFNAGFSKANNQAIKQAIGRYILLLNPDTFVQEDTLKKCIDFCDAKTDIGGLGVKMIDGKGEFLPESKRALPTPLVAFYKIFGLSALFPKSKTFGKYHLGYLDKDKNHEVEVLAGAFMMLRKSVLDTIGLLDETFFMYGEDIDLSYRIIKAGFKNFYFSDTAIIHYKGESTKKGSINYVMVFYKAMIIFAQKHFTKKRANLYSILIHFAIYFRAALGIIRRVVLATFEPIMDALFIYLGFYFFTPLWELYKSGQRGYYPPEFFTYVIPAYVLIWMFFIYFAGGYDKKIKLSDLIKGTFWGSVAIVLIYSFLPESLRFSRALILLGTIWVIISVFPSRLIGTALFSQNRKLLLTSAVKRIVTVGSVTESERVLTILKESKLNFEFIGRVNSSKATKSKGVLGHIEQLGEIIKINKVDEIIFCSQDLTAASIIEAMLLISNPSTEFKIAPPESISVIGSSSIHTTGDLYVIDMNSLTKGVNKRKKRLFDIMSAVVLFVLSPLMIILTDSPIGLLRNIFLVIYGRRTWVGLAWEHHHIDEHSDFKKGILTPDDGWKKESPTELVKERLNIMYVKNYSVLTDITIMFRAHRSLGRS
;
A
#
# COMPACT_ATOMS: atom_id res chain seq x y z
N MET A 1 32.55 -16.98 15.29
CA MET A 1 31.38 -16.23 14.79
C MET A 1 30.12 -16.97 15.23
N ASP A 2 29.24 -16.31 15.99
CA ASP A 2 28.04 -16.99 16.49
C ASP A 2 26.92 -16.98 15.47
N ILE A 3 26.70 -15.84 14.81
CA ILE A 3 25.59 -15.71 13.88
C ILE A 3 25.99 -14.86 12.65
N SER A 4 25.52 -15.28 11.48
CA SER A 4 25.53 -14.49 10.25
C SER A 4 24.09 -14.11 9.92
N ILE A 5 23.80 -12.81 9.82
CA ILE A 5 22.47 -12.28 9.53
C ILE A 5 22.44 -11.89 8.06
N VAL A 6 21.46 -12.41 7.33
CA VAL A 6 21.26 -12.19 5.90
C VAL A 6 19.94 -11.47 5.68
N ILE A 7 20.01 -10.28 5.08
CA ILE A 7 18.86 -9.44 4.77
C ILE A 7 18.83 -9.21 3.27
N VAL A 8 17.77 -9.63 2.60
CA VAL A 8 17.56 -9.37 1.16
C VAL A 8 16.68 -8.14 1.00
N ASN A 9 17.20 -7.12 0.32
CA ASN A 9 16.52 -5.85 0.11
C ASN A 9 16.04 -5.67 -1.33
N TYR A 10 14.85 -5.09 -1.49
CA TYR A 10 14.33 -4.61 -2.77
C TYR A 10 13.36 -3.45 -2.59
N ASN A 11 13.82 -2.21 -2.85
CA ASN A 11 13.02 -0.98 -2.81
C ASN A 11 12.25 -0.73 -1.49
N VAL A 12 12.90 -0.93 -0.34
CA VAL A 12 12.33 -0.68 1.00
C VAL A 12 13.31 0.02 1.93
N LYS A 13 13.99 1.06 1.44
CA LYS A 13 15.04 1.83 2.12
C LYS A 13 14.75 2.13 3.58
N HIS A 14 13.58 2.69 3.89
CA HIS A 14 13.25 3.16 5.24
C HIS A 14 13.03 2.00 6.22
N PHE A 15 12.43 0.91 5.75
CA PHE A 15 12.27 -0.31 6.55
C PHE A 15 13.62 -0.98 6.78
N LEU A 16 14.47 -1.07 5.75
CA LEU A 16 15.83 -1.61 5.87
C LEU A 16 16.64 -0.80 6.89
N GLU A 17 16.58 0.52 6.86
CA GLU A 17 17.25 1.40 7.82
C GLU A 17 16.81 1.10 9.26
N GLN A 18 15.50 1.02 9.49
CA GLN A 18 14.94 0.67 10.80
C GLN A 18 15.35 -0.74 11.25
N CYS A 19 15.29 -1.71 10.35
CA CYS A 19 15.70 -3.09 10.61
C CYS A 19 17.17 -3.15 11.04
N LEU A 20 18.07 -2.52 10.30
CA LEU A 20 19.51 -2.48 10.61
C LEU A 20 19.78 -1.83 11.97
N HIS A 21 19.12 -0.71 12.30
CA HIS A 21 19.25 -0.12 13.63
C HIS A 21 18.85 -1.08 14.76
N SER A 22 17.78 -1.86 14.57
CA SER A 22 17.34 -2.85 15.57
C SER A 22 18.27 -4.03 15.65
N VAL A 23 18.77 -4.53 14.50
CA VAL A 23 19.74 -5.63 14.42
C VAL A 23 21.04 -5.27 15.13
N PHE A 24 21.61 -4.08 14.86
CA PHE A 24 22.87 -3.67 15.52
C PHE A 24 22.72 -3.44 17.03
N LYS A 25 21.53 -3.09 17.49
CA LYS A 25 21.23 -3.08 18.93
C LYS A 25 21.21 -4.51 19.50
N SER A 26 20.67 -5.49 18.75
CA SER A 26 20.52 -6.89 19.19
C SER A 26 21.82 -7.69 19.18
N VAL A 27 22.82 -7.28 18.37
CA VAL A 27 24.10 -8.02 18.25
C VAL A 27 25.24 -7.44 19.11
N LYS A 28 25.02 -6.40 19.91
CA LYS A 28 26.08 -5.74 20.68
C LYS A 28 26.96 -6.67 21.54
N ALA A 29 26.39 -7.77 22.06
CA ALA A 29 27.07 -8.75 22.90
C ALA A 29 27.30 -10.09 22.19
N ILE A 30 27.19 -10.14 20.87
CA ILE A 30 27.24 -11.37 20.06
C ILE A 30 28.29 -11.18 18.96
N ASN A 31 29.15 -12.19 18.77
CA ASN A 31 30.10 -12.19 17.66
C ASN A 31 29.34 -12.47 16.35
N SER A 32 29.09 -11.44 15.56
CA SER A 32 28.16 -11.47 14.43
C SER A 32 28.68 -10.75 13.20
N GLU A 33 28.14 -11.12 12.05
CA GLU A 33 28.29 -10.42 10.78
C GLU A 33 26.92 -10.20 10.15
N VAL A 34 26.77 -9.09 9.44
CA VAL A 34 25.52 -8.71 8.79
C VAL A 34 25.76 -8.53 7.30
N PHE A 35 24.97 -9.26 6.50
CA PHE A 35 24.94 -9.15 5.05
C PHE A 35 23.64 -8.45 4.64
N VAL A 36 23.75 -7.51 3.72
CA VAL A 36 22.60 -6.98 2.97
C VAL A 36 22.83 -7.34 1.50
N VAL A 37 21.88 -8.07 0.92
CA VAL A 37 21.88 -8.40 -0.51
C VAL A 37 20.81 -7.56 -1.17
N ASP A 38 21.25 -6.57 -1.95
CA ASP A 38 20.37 -5.68 -2.67
C ASP A 38 20.03 -6.22 -4.05
N ASN A 39 18.76 -6.42 -4.31
CA ASN A 39 18.23 -6.96 -5.57
C ASN A 39 17.95 -5.88 -6.61
N ASN A 40 18.91 -4.96 -6.84
CA ASN A 40 18.79 -3.86 -7.80
C ASN A 40 17.73 -2.81 -7.37
N SER A 41 17.85 -2.33 -6.14
CA SER A 41 16.98 -1.25 -5.64
C SER A 41 17.34 0.09 -6.26
N VAL A 42 16.31 0.91 -6.52
CA VAL A 42 16.43 2.25 -7.12
C VAL A 42 16.05 3.38 -6.14
N ASP A 43 15.71 3.03 -4.88
CA ASP A 43 15.24 3.96 -3.84
C ASP A 43 16.36 4.59 -2.99
N GLY A 44 17.65 4.35 -3.36
CA GLY A 44 18.80 4.81 -2.59
C GLY A 44 19.14 3.94 -1.38
N SER A 45 18.63 2.71 -1.30
CA SER A 45 18.95 1.74 -0.24
C SER A 45 20.45 1.48 -0.11
N CYS A 46 21.14 1.20 -1.24
CA CYS A 46 22.58 0.89 -1.23
C CYS A 46 23.41 2.06 -0.71
N GLN A 47 23.09 3.29 -1.13
CA GLN A 47 23.77 4.49 -0.65
C GLN A 47 23.56 4.66 0.86
N MET A 48 22.34 4.53 1.34
CA MET A 48 22.02 4.62 2.78
C MET A 48 22.81 3.59 3.60
N VAL A 49 22.93 2.34 3.11
CA VAL A 49 23.69 1.29 3.82
C VAL A 49 25.17 1.65 3.87
N ARG A 50 25.78 2.12 2.78
CA ARG A 50 27.20 2.52 2.77
C ARG A 50 27.50 3.70 3.71
N GLU A 51 26.60 4.69 3.76
CA GLU A 51 26.78 5.90 4.56
C GLU A 51 26.53 5.66 6.06
N LYS A 52 25.45 4.95 6.42
CA LYS A 52 25.02 4.79 7.81
C LYS A 52 25.47 3.48 8.48
N PHE A 53 25.77 2.46 7.69
CA PHE A 53 26.12 1.12 8.19
C PHE A 53 27.35 0.53 7.48
N PRO A 54 28.53 1.19 7.55
CA PRO A 54 29.75 0.76 6.83
C PRO A 54 30.24 -0.62 7.23
N GLN A 55 29.82 -1.16 8.39
CA GLN A 55 30.16 -2.50 8.86
C GLN A 55 29.34 -3.61 8.20
N VAL A 56 28.29 -3.28 7.42
CA VAL A 56 27.47 -4.24 6.68
C VAL A 56 28.23 -4.72 5.45
N LYS A 57 28.22 -6.02 5.22
CA LYS A 57 28.69 -6.63 3.98
C LYS A 57 27.60 -6.51 2.91
N LEU A 58 27.71 -5.47 2.08
CA LEU A 58 26.74 -5.19 1.03
C LEU A 58 27.07 -5.96 -0.26
N ILE A 59 26.11 -6.73 -0.77
CA ILE A 59 26.14 -7.43 -2.06
C ILE A 59 25.11 -6.79 -2.98
N GLU A 60 25.54 -6.22 -4.12
CA GLU A 60 24.66 -5.50 -5.04
C GLU A 60 24.46 -6.31 -6.31
N ASN A 61 23.23 -6.73 -6.56
CA ASN A 61 22.83 -7.40 -7.79
C ASN A 61 22.47 -6.37 -8.87
N LYS A 62 22.81 -6.67 -10.13
CA LYS A 62 22.45 -5.84 -11.28
C LYS A 62 21.00 -6.07 -11.76
N PHE A 63 20.29 -7.04 -11.19
CA PHE A 63 18.90 -7.38 -11.47
C PHE A 63 18.30 -8.08 -10.26
N ASN A 64 16.97 -8.14 -10.17
CA ASN A 64 16.28 -8.86 -9.10
C ASN A 64 16.46 -10.37 -9.29
N ALA A 65 17.38 -10.95 -8.53
CA ALA A 65 17.72 -12.37 -8.60
C ALA A 65 16.69 -13.30 -7.89
N GLY A 66 15.69 -12.73 -7.21
CA GLY A 66 14.75 -13.44 -6.37
C GLY A 66 15.29 -13.69 -4.95
N PHE A 67 14.42 -14.19 -4.07
CA PHE A 67 14.73 -14.31 -2.64
C PHE A 67 15.74 -15.43 -2.37
N SER A 68 15.50 -16.63 -2.91
CA SER A 68 16.37 -17.80 -2.67
C SER A 68 17.81 -17.57 -3.14
N LYS A 69 17.97 -17.10 -4.36
CA LYS A 69 19.29 -16.87 -4.95
C LYS A 69 20.07 -15.77 -4.24
N ALA A 70 19.38 -14.68 -3.87
CA ALA A 70 20.00 -13.58 -3.13
C ALA A 70 20.46 -14.03 -1.74
N ASN A 71 19.63 -14.77 -0.99
CA ASN A 71 20.06 -15.34 0.29
C ASN A 71 21.27 -16.27 0.12
N ASN A 72 21.25 -17.15 -0.88
CA ASN A 72 22.36 -18.09 -1.12
C ASN A 72 23.69 -17.40 -1.41
N GLN A 73 23.69 -16.21 -2.03
CA GLN A 73 24.91 -15.42 -2.26
C GLN A 73 25.60 -15.03 -0.95
N ALA A 74 24.81 -14.63 0.05
CA ALA A 74 25.34 -14.28 1.37
C ALA A 74 25.67 -15.53 2.22
N ILE A 75 24.79 -16.56 2.21
CA ILE A 75 25.00 -17.79 2.98
C ILE A 75 26.33 -18.48 2.60
N LYS A 76 26.70 -18.48 1.32
CA LYS A 76 27.98 -19.05 0.83
C LYS A 76 29.21 -18.35 1.41
N GLN A 77 29.10 -17.09 1.83
CA GLN A 77 30.15 -16.29 2.44
C GLN A 77 30.06 -16.27 3.97
N ALA A 78 28.95 -16.74 4.52
CA ALA A 78 28.66 -16.68 5.94
C ALA A 78 29.48 -17.71 6.75
N ILE A 79 30.08 -17.27 7.87
CA ILE A 79 30.93 -18.09 8.74
C ILE A 79 30.34 -18.34 10.13
N GLY A 80 29.15 -17.80 10.41
CA GLY A 80 28.44 -18.00 11.68
C GLY A 80 27.98 -19.45 11.89
N ARG A 81 28.00 -19.94 13.15
CA ARG A 81 27.40 -21.24 13.52
C ARG A 81 25.89 -21.28 13.22
N TYR A 82 25.25 -20.14 13.30
CA TYR A 82 23.85 -19.93 12.92
C TYR A 82 23.76 -18.95 11.77
N ILE A 83 22.82 -19.21 10.88
CA ILE A 83 22.45 -18.32 9.76
C ILE A 83 21.05 -17.82 10.04
N LEU A 84 20.86 -16.51 10.13
CA LEU A 84 19.55 -15.88 10.26
C LEU A 84 19.13 -15.27 8.92
N LEU A 85 18.07 -15.77 8.33
CA LEU A 85 17.37 -15.10 7.25
C LEU A 85 16.38 -14.12 7.87
N LEU A 86 16.48 -12.84 7.53
CA LEU A 86 15.68 -11.77 8.13
C LEU A 86 15.12 -10.85 7.05
N ASN A 87 13.83 -10.58 7.09
CA ASN A 87 13.22 -9.64 6.17
C ASN A 87 13.58 -8.18 6.54
N PRO A 88 13.76 -7.29 5.55
CA PRO A 88 14.10 -5.89 5.78
C PRO A 88 12.98 -5.08 6.46
N ASP A 89 11.72 -5.57 6.45
CA ASP A 89 10.55 -4.97 7.08
C ASP A 89 10.27 -5.55 8.49
N THR A 90 11.33 -5.91 9.22
CA THR A 90 11.27 -6.42 10.60
C THR A 90 11.88 -5.43 11.59
N PHE A 91 11.44 -5.54 12.86
CA PHE A 91 12.00 -4.78 13.99
C PHE A 91 12.25 -5.75 15.14
N VAL A 92 13.51 -5.91 15.55
CA VAL A 92 14.00 -6.96 16.44
C VAL A 92 14.30 -6.39 17.83
N GLN A 93 13.93 -7.10 18.91
CA GLN A 93 14.28 -6.72 20.28
C GLN A 93 15.78 -6.93 20.54
N GLU A 94 16.31 -6.19 21.51
CA GLU A 94 17.74 -6.16 21.83
C GLU A 94 18.29 -7.52 22.28
N ASP A 95 17.48 -8.35 22.95
CA ASP A 95 17.86 -9.65 23.50
C ASP A 95 17.41 -10.85 22.63
N THR A 96 16.68 -10.61 21.54
CA THR A 96 16.10 -11.66 20.69
C THR A 96 17.15 -12.64 20.20
N LEU A 97 18.24 -12.15 19.60
CA LEU A 97 19.24 -13.02 19.00
C LEU A 97 19.98 -13.85 20.04
N LYS A 98 20.29 -13.26 21.19
CA LYS A 98 20.91 -13.97 22.30
C LYS A 98 20.01 -15.09 22.80
N LYS A 99 18.74 -14.82 23.10
CA LYS A 99 17.77 -15.81 23.53
C LYS A 99 17.62 -16.96 22.52
N CYS A 100 17.59 -16.63 21.23
CA CYS A 100 17.49 -17.63 20.16
C CYS A 100 18.72 -18.53 20.09
N ILE A 101 19.94 -17.96 20.20
CA ILE A 101 21.20 -18.73 20.23
C ILE A 101 21.23 -19.63 21.44
N ASP A 102 20.97 -19.11 22.66
CA ASP A 102 20.97 -19.87 23.90
C ASP A 102 19.97 -21.03 23.85
N PHE A 103 18.76 -20.82 23.30
CA PHE A 103 17.77 -21.86 23.12
C PHE A 103 18.22 -22.96 22.14
N CYS A 104 18.85 -22.58 21.03
CA CYS A 104 19.38 -23.52 20.05
C CYS A 104 20.61 -24.29 20.58
N ASP A 105 21.45 -23.67 21.40
CA ASP A 105 22.60 -24.31 22.02
C ASP A 105 22.17 -25.33 23.06
N ALA A 106 21.06 -25.07 23.78
CA ALA A 106 20.49 -26.01 24.76
C ALA A 106 19.83 -27.25 24.12
N LYS A 107 19.53 -27.22 22.80
CA LYS A 107 18.85 -28.32 22.10
C LYS A 107 19.54 -28.64 20.78
N THR A 108 20.24 -29.75 20.73
CA THR A 108 21.06 -30.17 19.57
C THR A 108 20.24 -30.66 18.38
N ASP A 109 19.00 -31.07 18.60
CA ASP A 109 18.06 -31.56 17.57
C ASP A 109 17.35 -30.44 16.78
N ILE A 110 17.55 -29.15 17.15
CA ILE A 110 17.01 -28.03 16.43
C ILE A 110 17.80 -27.77 15.14
N GLY A 111 17.13 -27.90 13.99
CA GLY A 111 17.66 -27.50 12.69
C GLY A 111 17.28 -26.07 12.32
N GLY A 112 16.08 -25.61 12.71
CA GLY A 112 15.59 -24.26 12.44
C GLY A 112 14.70 -23.70 13.55
N LEU A 113 14.76 -22.38 13.74
CA LEU A 113 14.03 -21.64 14.76
C LEU A 113 13.35 -20.41 14.14
N GLY A 114 12.06 -20.24 14.41
CA GLY A 114 11.30 -19.01 14.17
C GLY A 114 10.80 -18.44 15.49
N VAL A 115 10.50 -17.14 15.50
CA VAL A 115 10.05 -16.41 16.69
C VAL A 115 8.60 -15.96 16.59
N LYS A 116 8.03 -15.52 17.71
CA LYS A 116 6.74 -14.86 17.73
C LYS A 116 6.81 -13.55 16.92
N MET A 117 5.88 -13.39 15.97
CA MET A 117 5.77 -12.19 15.17
C MET A 117 4.45 -11.49 15.46
N ILE A 118 4.51 -10.16 15.54
CA ILE A 118 3.35 -9.28 15.61
C ILE A 118 3.38 -8.31 14.42
N ASP A 119 2.24 -7.83 14.03
CA ASP A 119 2.16 -6.77 13.03
C ASP A 119 2.40 -5.38 13.67
N GLY A 120 2.42 -4.33 12.85
CA GLY A 120 2.59 -2.96 13.36
C GLY A 120 1.41 -2.42 14.19
N LYS A 121 0.37 -3.23 14.43
CA LYS A 121 -0.72 -2.92 15.36
C LYS A 121 -0.61 -3.71 16.67
N GLY A 122 0.44 -4.50 16.84
CA GLY A 122 0.61 -5.38 17.99
C GLY A 122 -0.19 -6.69 17.90
N GLU A 123 -0.85 -6.96 16.76
CA GLU A 123 -1.61 -8.19 16.59
C GLU A 123 -0.71 -9.38 16.22
N PHE A 124 -0.97 -10.54 16.81
CA PHE A 124 -0.21 -11.75 16.51
C PHE A 124 -0.35 -12.16 15.05
N LEU A 125 0.78 -12.43 14.40
CA LEU A 125 0.83 -12.93 13.04
C LEU A 125 0.77 -14.47 13.01
N PRO A 126 -0.33 -15.07 12.52
CA PRO A 126 -0.48 -16.53 12.50
C PRO A 126 0.59 -17.27 11.70
N GLU A 127 1.30 -16.59 10.82
CA GLU A 127 2.43 -17.14 10.06
C GLU A 127 3.64 -17.51 10.91
N SER A 128 3.71 -17.04 12.15
CA SER A 128 4.77 -17.43 13.11
C SER A 128 4.85 -18.93 13.34
N LYS A 129 3.74 -19.64 13.19
CA LYS A 129 3.65 -21.10 13.35
C LYS A 129 2.75 -21.68 12.26
N ARG A 130 3.32 -22.59 11.45
CA ARG A 130 2.62 -23.15 10.29
C ARG A 130 2.86 -24.66 10.19
N ALA A 131 1.86 -25.35 9.63
CA ALA A 131 2.01 -26.73 9.17
C ALA A 131 2.30 -26.78 7.66
N LEU A 132 2.80 -27.92 7.21
CA LEU A 132 3.00 -28.20 5.80
C LEU A 132 1.69 -28.08 5.01
N PRO A 133 1.70 -27.39 3.87
CA PRO A 133 0.53 -27.23 3.02
C PRO A 133 0.25 -28.51 2.22
N THR A 134 -0.18 -29.57 2.90
CA THR A 134 -0.68 -30.76 2.20
C THR A 134 -1.92 -30.42 1.39
N PRO A 135 -2.33 -31.23 0.38
CA PRO A 135 -3.49 -30.93 -0.47
C PRO A 135 -4.75 -30.60 0.33
N LEU A 136 -5.02 -31.35 1.40
CA LEU A 136 -6.20 -31.15 2.24
C LEU A 136 -6.10 -29.89 3.11
N VAL A 137 -4.93 -29.62 3.69
CA VAL A 137 -4.67 -28.40 4.47
C VAL A 137 -4.78 -27.14 3.61
N ALA A 138 -4.23 -27.21 2.38
CA ALA A 138 -4.36 -26.12 1.41
C ALA A 138 -5.82 -25.89 0.98
N PHE A 139 -6.58 -26.97 0.74
CA PHE A 139 -8.01 -26.91 0.46
C PHE A 139 -8.78 -26.16 1.56
N TYR A 140 -8.60 -26.53 2.82
CA TYR A 140 -9.27 -25.86 3.94
C TYR A 140 -8.94 -24.37 4.02
N LYS A 141 -7.68 -24.01 3.75
CA LYS A 141 -7.27 -22.60 3.73
C LYS A 141 -7.89 -21.83 2.58
N ILE A 142 -7.87 -22.37 1.37
CA ILE A 142 -8.35 -21.73 0.14
C ILE A 142 -9.85 -21.47 0.23
N PHE A 143 -10.62 -22.44 0.71
CA PHE A 143 -12.09 -22.33 0.85
C PHE A 143 -12.55 -21.66 2.14
N GLY A 144 -11.63 -21.08 2.93
CA GLY A 144 -11.96 -20.26 4.10
C GLY A 144 -12.32 -21.05 5.35
N LEU A 145 -12.32 -22.39 5.31
CA LEU A 145 -12.62 -23.24 6.49
C LEU A 145 -11.63 -23.01 7.63
N SER A 146 -10.37 -22.74 7.30
CA SER A 146 -9.35 -22.39 8.30
C SER A 146 -9.63 -21.05 8.99
N ALA A 147 -10.31 -20.12 8.33
CA ALA A 147 -10.70 -18.83 8.92
C ALA A 147 -11.97 -18.96 9.77
N LEU A 148 -12.92 -19.81 9.35
CA LEU A 148 -14.15 -20.06 10.09
C LEU A 148 -13.89 -20.87 11.37
N PHE A 149 -12.94 -21.81 11.33
CA PHE A 149 -12.62 -22.72 12.46
C PHE A 149 -11.12 -22.68 12.81
N PRO A 150 -10.56 -21.52 13.23
CA PRO A 150 -9.12 -21.35 13.40
C PRO A 150 -8.52 -22.22 14.51
N LYS A 151 -9.30 -22.56 15.54
CA LYS A 151 -8.88 -23.43 16.67
C LYS A 151 -9.07 -24.93 16.41
N SER A 152 -9.65 -25.33 15.28
CA SER A 152 -9.82 -26.73 14.93
C SER A 152 -8.49 -27.38 14.56
N LYS A 153 -8.18 -28.55 15.11
CA LYS A 153 -7.00 -29.35 14.74
C LYS A 153 -7.04 -29.80 13.27
N THR A 154 -8.21 -29.93 12.68
CA THR A 154 -8.40 -30.32 11.28
C THR A 154 -8.39 -29.10 10.37
N PHE A 155 -9.31 -28.15 10.56
CA PHE A 155 -9.48 -27.01 9.67
C PHE A 155 -8.47 -25.89 9.91
N GLY A 156 -8.09 -25.66 11.19
CA GLY A 156 -7.09 -24.65 11.59
C GLY A 156 -5.63 -25.11 11.46
N LYS A 157 -5.37 -26.29 10.89
CA LYS A 157 -4.06 -26.92 10.83
C LYS A 157 -3.00 -26.07 10.14
N TYR A 158 -3.36 -25.32 9.09
CA TYR A 158 -2.39 -24.51 8.33
C TYR A 158 -1.60 -23.53 9.20
N HIS A 159 -2.27 -22.80 10.09
CA HIS A 159 -1.67 -21.82 11.00
C HIS A 159 -1.51 -22.34 12.42
N LEU A 160 -1.74 -23.65 12.65
CA LEU A 160 -1.68 -24.28 13.97
C LEU A 160 -2.41 -23.44 15.03
N GLY A 161 -3.62 -22.95 14.69
CA GLY A 161 -4.37 -22.01 15.52
C GLY A 161 -4.85 -22.59 16.86
N TYR A 162 -4.77 -23.91 17.03
CA TYR A 162 -5.04 -24.63 18.26
C TYR A 162 -3.86 -24.67 19.23
N LEU A 163 -2.63 -24.32 18.79
CA LEU A 163 -1.46 -24.20 19.66
C LEU A 163 -1.43 -22.82 20.31
N ASP A 164 -1.04 -22.78 21.56
CA ASP A 164 -0.85 -21.55 22.32
C ASP A 164 0.24 -20.68 21.67
N LYS A 165 -0.07 -19.41 21.42
CA LYS A 165 0.87 -18.46 20.83
C LYS A 165 1.98 -18.00 21.79
N ASP A 166 1.81 -18.22 23.09
CA ASP A 166 2.70 -17.77 24.14
C ASP A 166 3.53 -18.91 24.73
N LYS A 167 3.56 -20.08 24.04
CA LYS A 167 4.39 -21.25 24.39
C LYS A 167 5.25 -21.69 23.22
N ASN A 168 6.40 -22.28 23.55
CA ASN A 168 7.32 -22.87 22.59
C ASN A 168 6.75 -24.15 22.00
N HIS A 169 6.76 -24.32 20.69
CA HIS A 169 6.22 -25.49 20.01
C HIS A 169 7.13 -25.97 18.89
N GLU A 170 7.18 -27.28 18.71
CA GLU A 170 7.66 -27.87 17.46
C GLU A 170 6.64 -27.55 16.35
N VAL A 171 7.12 -27.10 15.20
CA VAL A 171 6.30 -26.70 14.05
C VAL A 171 6.84 -27.31 12.75
N GLU A 172 5.97 -27.47 11.76
CA GLU A 172 6.42 -28.07 10.51
C GLU A 172 7.10 -27.04 9.58
N VAL A 173 6.68 -25.78 9.61
CA VAL A 173 7.17 -24.75 8.71
C VAL A 173 7.48 -23.45 9.45
N LEU A 174 8.68 -22.95 9.25
CA LEU A 174 9.14 -21.65 9.73
C LEU A 174 8.75 -20.54 8.74
N ALA A 175 8.68 -19.30 9.22
CA ALA A 175 8.44 -18.14 8.36
C ALA A 175 9.78 -17.56 7.88
N GLY A 176 9.90 -17.34 6.57
CA GLY A 176 11.09 -16.74 5.97
C GLY A 176 11.37 -15.29 6.43
N ALA A 177 10.43 -14.67 7.15
CA ALA A 177 10.63 -13.32 7.70
C ALA A 177 11.64 -13.28 8.87
N PHE A 178 11.72 -14.37 9.64
CA PHE A 178 12.73 -14.63 10.66
C PHE A 178 12.97 -16.14 10.74
N MET A 179 14.05 -16.62 10.17
CA MET A 179 14.38 -18.03 10.13
C MET A 179 15.84 -18.21 10.53
N MET A 180 16.10 -18.61 11.78
CA MET A 180 17.44 -18.93 12.26
C MET A 180 17.71 -20.41 12.03
N LEU A 181 18.82 -20.73 11.37
CA LEU A 181 19.17 -22.05 10.87
C LEU A 181 20.54 -22.44 11.42
N ARG A 182 20.69 -23.70 11.85
CA ARG A 182 22.00 -24.23 12.23
C ARG A 182 22.83 -24.49 10.96
N LYS A 183 24.02 -23.89 10.85
CA LYS A 183 24.87 -23.99 9.65
C LYS A 183 25.21 -25.45 9.30
N SER A 184 25.56 -26.29 10.29
CA SER A 184 25.85 -27.71 10.06
C SER A 184 24.67 -28.49 9.46
N VAL A 185 23.43 -28.07 9.74
CA VAL A 185 22.24 -28.66 9.12
C VAL A 185 22.13 -28.22 7.67
N LEU A 186 22.35 -26.91 7.36
CA LEU A 186 22.39 -26.42 5.99
C LEU A 186 23.49 -27.10 5.16
N ASP A 187 24.66 -27.33 5.75
CA ASP A 187 25.77 -28.07 5.10
C ASP A 187 25.37 -29.49 4.71
N THR A 188 24.45 -30.11 5.47
CA THR A 188 23.94 -31.48 5.23
C THR A 188 22.81 -31.50 4.19
N ILE A 189 21.82 -30.57 4.31
CA ILE A 189 20.61 -30.62 3.50
C ILE A 189 20.67 -29.72 2.25
N GLY A 190 21.73 -28.89 2.13
CA GLY A 190 21.88 -27.87 1.11
C GLY A 190 21.14 -26.56 1.42
N LEU A 191 21.43 -25.54 0.62
CA LEU A 191 20.91 -24.18 0.77
C LEU A 191 19.45 -24.07 0.30
N LEU A 192 18.94 -22.83 0.18
CA LEU A 192 17.61 -22.59 -0.43
C LEU A 192 17.61 -23.04 -1.89
N ASP A 193 16.50 -23.64 -2.31
CA ASP A 193 16.32 -24.05 -3.71
C ASP A 193 16.02 -22.83 -4.60
N GLU A 194 16.92 -22.55 -5.53
CA GLU A 194 16.84 -21.39 -6.42
C GLU A 194 15.75 -21.48 -7.49
N THR A 195 15.05 -22.62 -7.61
CA THR A 195 13.84 -22.74 -8.45
C THR A 195 12.67 -21.94 -7.88
N PHE A 196 12.69 -21.63 -6.58
CA PHE A 196 11.76 -20.69 -5.95
C PHE A 196 12.27 -19.27 -6.07
N PHE A 197 11.65 -18.49 -6.93
CA PHE A 197 11.99 -17.07 -7.06
C PHE A 197 11.62 -16.28 -5.80
N MET A 198 10.43 -16.54 -5.25
CA MET A 198 9.89 -15.96 -4.03
C MET A 198 8.73 -16.83 -3.55
N TYR A 199 8.59 -17.03 -2.24
CA TYR A 199 7.64 -17.95 -1.57
C TYR A 199 7.90 -19.43 -1.85
N GLY A 200 7.66 -20.23 -0.85
CA GLY A 200 7.80 -21.69 -0.90
C GLY A 200 9.21 -22.20 -0.58
N GLU A 201 10.24 -21.36 -0.68
CA GLU A 201 11.61 -21.68 -0.26
C GLU A 201 11.69 -21.98 1.23
N ASP A 202 10.93 -21.26 2.04
CA ASP A 202 10.82 -21.45 3.49
C ASP A 202 10.13 -22.78 3.84
N ILE A 203 9.11 -23.14 3.06
CA ILE A 203 8.40 -24.43 3.19
C ILE A 203 9.31 -25.58 2.77
N ASP A 204 10.00 -25.44 1.64
CA ASP A 204 10.92 -26.45 1.11
C ASP A 204 12.07 -26.71 2.08
N LEU A 205 12.71 -25.65 2.58
CA LEU A 205 13.83 -25.77 3.52
C LEU A 205 13.36 -26.37 4.84
N SER A 206 12.23 -25.91 5.40
CA SER A 206 11.64 -26.45 6.62
C SER A 206 11.32 -27.95 6.49
N TYR A 207 10.80 -28.36 5.35
CA TYR A 207 10.51 -29.78 5.08
C TYR A 207 11.78 -30.61 4.96
N ARG A 208 12.84 -30.12 4.33
CA ARG A 208 14.14 -30.81 4.22
C ARG A 208 14.82 -30.96 5.58
N ILE A 209 14.70 -29.98 6.48
CA ILE A 209 15.17 -30.04 7.86
C ILE A 209 14.52 -31.25 8.59
N ILE A 210 13.18 -31.33 8.52
CA ILE A 210 12.44 -32.43 9.15
C ILE A 210 12.80 -33.77 8.52
N LYS A 211 12.96 -33.83 7.22
CA LYS A 211 13.30 -35.05 6.48
C LYS A 211 14.71 -35.58 6.83
N ALA A 212 15.59 -34.69 7.23
CA ALA A 212 16.94 -35.02 7.71
C ALA A 212 16.97 -35.41 9.20
N GLY A 213 15.82 -35.48 9.88
CA GLY A 213 15.71 -35.90 11.28
C GLY A 213 15.86 -34.77 12.31
N PHE A 214 15.99 -33.51 11.85
CA PHE A 214 16.01 -32.34 12.72
C PHE A 214 14.61 -31.75 12.92
N LYS A 215 14.48 -30.84 13.91
CA LYS A 215 13.22 -30.20 14.27
C LYS A 215 13.22 -28.71 13.94
N ASN A 216 12.07 -28.21 13.61
CA ASN A 216 11.77 -26.79 13.52
C ASN A 216 11.00 -26.34 14.75
N PHE A 217 11.39 -25.22 15.36
CA PHE A 217 10.74 -24.71 16.57
C PHE A 217 10.18 -23.31 16.36
N TYR A 218 9.01 -23.07 16.95
CA TYR A 218 8.46 -21.77 17.23
C TYR A 218 8.84 -21.37 18.66
N PHE A 219 9.55 -20.26 18.81
CA PHE A 219 10.05 -19.72 20.06
C PHE A 219 9.26 -18.46 20.45
N SER A 220 8.55 -18.52 21.57
CA SER A 220 7.62 -17.48 22.02
C SER A 220 8.19 -16.49 23.01
N ASP A 221 9.39 -16.78 23.61
CA ASP A 221 9.97 -15.98 24.70
C ASP A 221 10.61 -14.68 24.22
N THR A 222 10.52 -14.42 22.92
CA THR A 222 10.83 -13.15 22.30
C THR A 222 9.85 -12.87 21.16
N ALA A 223 9.68 -11.60 20.80
CA ALA A 223 8.82 -11.20 19.71
C ALA A 223 9.51 -10.16 18.82
N ILE A 224 9.16 -10.18 17.54
CA ILE A 224 9.55 -9.16 16.57
C ILE A 224 8.32 -8.50 15.94
N ILE A 225 8.46 -7.25 15.50
CA ILE A 225 7.46 -6.66 14.61
C ILE A 225 7.82 -7.05 13.17
N HIS A 226 6.83 -7.46 12.38
CA HIS A 226 6.96 -7.68 10.95
C HIS A 226 5.86 -6.91 10.22
N TYR A 227 6.21 -5.82 9.55
CA TYR A 227 5.24 -4.93 8.89
C TYR A 227 4.54 -5.56 7.69
N LYS A 228 5.04 -6.65 7.17
CA LYS A 228 4.41 -7.56 6.20
C LYS A 228 3.92 -6.94 4.89
N GLY A 229 4.69 -7.13 3.85
CA GLY A 229 4.28 -6.89 2.46
C GLY A 229 4.71 -5.55 1.90
N GLU A 230 5.63 -4.87 2.54
CA GLU A 230 6.19 -3.63 2.02
C GLU A 230 7.03 -3.86 0.76
N SER A 231 7.81 -4.94 0.72
CA SER A 231 8.58 -5.35 -0.49
C SER A 231 7.70 -5.95 -1.60
N THR A 232 6.44 -6.30 -1.29
CA THR A 232 5.54 -6.96 -2.25
C THR A 232 4.15 -6.37 -2.16
N LYS A 233 3.69 -5.67 -3.21
CA LYS A 233 2.30 -5.18 -3.28
C LYS A 233 1.33 -6.36 -3.29
N LYS A 234 0.87 -6.78 -2.09
CA LYS A 234 -0.11 -7.85 -1.93
C LYS A 234 -1.41 -7.48 -2.65
N GLY A 235 -1.88 -8.38 -3.51
CA GLY A 235 -3.12 -8.20 -4.26
C GLY A 235 -2.93 -7.96 -5.75
N SER A 236 -1.70 -7.84 -6.24
CA SER A 236 -1.44 -7.93 -7.68
C SER A 236 -1.68 -9.37 -8.16
N ILE A 237 -2.18 -9.52 -9.38
CA ILE A 237 -2.33 -10.84 -10.04
C ILE A 237 -0.98 -11.57 -10.05
N ASN A 238 0.12 -10.85 -10.24
CA ASN A 238 1.48 -11.39 -10.23
C ASN A 238 1.85 -12.03 -8.88
N TYR A 239 1.52 -11.40 -7.75
CA TYR A 239 1.76 -11.98 -6.42
C TYR A 239 1.08 -13.34 -6.26
N VAL A 240 -0.21 -13.40 -6.62
CA VAL A 240 -1.02 -14.63 -6.52
C VAL A 240 -0.43 -15.74 -7.40
N MET A 241 -0.04 -15.41 -8.62
CA MET A 241 0.55 -16.35 -9.57
C MET A 241 1.90 -16.91 -9.06
N VAL A 242 2.79 -16.03 -8.56
CA VAL A 242 4.10 -16.45 -8.03
C VAL A 242 3.93 -17.39 -6.81
N PHE A 243 3.04 -17.03 -5.87
CA PHE A 243 2.76 -17.87 -4.70
C PHE A 243 2.23 -19.26 -5.08
N TYR A 244 1.26 -19.33 -5.99
CA TYR A 244 0.71 -20.62 -6.40
C TYR A 244 1.68 -21.44 -7.23
N LYS A 245 2.49 -20.80 -8.09
CA LYS A 245 3.56 -21.48 -8.83
C LYS A 245 4.56 -22.13 -7.84
N ALA A 246 4.94 -21.43 -6.79
CA ALA A 246 5.81 -21.96 -5.76
C ALA A 246 5.20 -23.20 -5.05
N MET A 247 3.89 -23.16 -4.78
CA MET A 247 3.18 -24.31 -4.20
C MET A 247 3.17 -25.53 -5.13
N ILE A 248 3.02 -25.32 -6.44
CA ILE A 248 3.07 -26.40 -7.45
C ILE A 248 4.48 -26.99 -7.50
N ILE A 249 5.54 -26.15 -7.53
CA ILE A 249 6.94 -26.60 -7.50
C ILE A 249 7.18 -27.47 -6.28
N PHE A 250 6.77 -26.99 -5.08
CA PHE A 250 6.89 -27.76 -3.85
C PHE A 250 6.21 -29.13 -3.93
N ALA A 251 4.97 -29.16 -4.45
CA ALA A 251 4.21 -30.39 -4.59
C ALA A 251 4.87 -31.37 -5.59
N GLN A 252 5.37 -30.90 -6.72
CA GLN A 252 6.07 -31.71 -7.72
C GLN A 252 7.38 -32.30 -7.17
N LYS A 253 8.07 -31.55 -6.34
CA LYS A 253 9.36 -31.97 -5.74
C LYS A 253 9.18 -33.01 -4.64
N HIS A 254 8.14 -32.89 -3.81
CA HIS A 254 8.05 -33.63 -2.55
C HIS A 254 6.90 -34.64 -2.47
N PHE A 255 5.91 -34.57 -3.37
CA PHE A 255 4.79 -35.51 -3.38
C PHE A 255 4.90 -36.54 -4.52
N THR A 256 4.22 -37.68 -4.37
CA THR A 256 4.08 -38.66 -5.48
C THR A 256 3.35 -38.02 -6.66
N LYS A 257 3.66 -38.47 -7.91
CA LYS A 257 3.06 -37.92 -9.14
C LYS A 257 1.53 -37.80 -9.06
N LYS A 258 0.83 -38.83 -8.54
CA LYS A 258 -0.63 -38.82 -8.39
C LYS A 258 -1.11 -37.73 -7.45
N ARG A 259 -0.45 -37.55 -6.28
CA ARG A 259 -0.78 -36.51 -5.30
C ARG A 259 -0.40 -35.12 -5.82
N ALA A 260 0.73 -34.98 -6.50
CA ALA A 260 1.15 -33.73 -7.09
C ALA A 260 0.19 -33.25 -8.20
N ASN A 261 -0.30 -34.14 -9.05
CA ASN A 261 -1.28 -33.80 -10.09
C ASN A 261 -2.62 -33.35 -9.48
N LEU A 262 -3.14 -34.10 -8.49
CA LEU A 262 -4.37 -33.70 -7.78
C LEU A 262 -4.20 -32.34 -7.12
N TYR A 263 -3.07 -32.10 -6.48
CA TYR A 263 -2.74 -30.82 -5.85
C TYR A 263 -2.67 -29.68 -6.87
N SER A 264 -2.04 -29.93 -8.02
CA SER A 264 -1.96 -28.97 -9.12
C SER A 264 -3.35 -28.61 -9.65
N ILE A 265 -4.24 -29.58 -9.86
CA ILE A 265 -5.62 -29.35 -10.29
C ILE A 265 -6.38 -28.49 -9.27
N LEU A 266 -6.31 -28.83 -8.00
CA LEU A 266 -6.94 -28.07 -6.92
C LEU A 266 -6.41 -26.64 -6.83
N ILE A 267 -5.10 -26.45 -6.99
CA ILE A 267 -4.49 -25.12 -7.00
C ILE A 267 -4.99 -24.30 -8.20
N HIS A 268 -4.99 -24.84 -9.42
CA HIS A 268 -5.47 -24.12 -10.58
C HIS A 268 -6.95 -23.74 -10.42
N PHE A 269 -7.79 -24.67 -9.98
CA PHE A 269 -9.18 -24.36 -9.66
C PHE A 269 -9.31 -23.23 -8.64
N ALA A 270 -8.52 -23.29 -7.56
CA ALA A 270 -8.51 -22.26 -6.52
C ALA A 270 -8.05 -20.88 -7.05
N ILE A 271 -7.04 -20.86 -7.95
CA ILE A 271 -6.57 -19.62 -8.60
C ILE A 271 -7.72 -18.98 -9.39
N TYR A 272 -8.36 -19.75 -10.29
CA TYR A 272 -9.44 -19.24 -11.12
C TYR A 272 -10.66 -18.83 -10.30
N PHE A 273 -11.04 -19.64 -9.30
CA PHE A 273 -12.15 -19.32 -8.40
C PHE A 273 -11.89 -18.05 -7.60
N ARG A 274 -10.70 -17.92 -6.99
CA ARG A 274 -10.31 -16.72 -6.27
C ARG A 274 -10.18 -15.49 -7.17
N ALA A 275 -9.65 -15.67 -8.38
CA ALA A 275 -9.57 -14.60 -9.37
C ALA A 275 -10.98 -14.13 -9.77
N ALA A 276 -11.90 -15.05 -10.04
CA ALA A 276 -13.30 -14.75 -10.35
C ALA A 276 -13.98 -14.00 -9.19
N LEU A 277 -13.88 -14.51 -7.95
CA LEU A 277 -14.40 -13.82 -6.77
C LEU A 277 -13.77 -12.44 -6.59
N GLY A 278 -12.46 -12.32 -6.83
CA GLY A 278 -11.75 -11.04 -6.76
C GLY A 278 -12.20 -10.04 -7.83
N ILE A 279 -12.53 -10.51 -9.03
CA ILE A 279 -13.10 -9.69 -10.09
C ILE A 279 -14.52 -9.28 -9.74
N ILE A 280 -15.38 -10.23 -9.35
CA ILE A 280 -16.76 -9.96 -8.92
C ILE A 280 -16.77 -8.92 -7.78
N ARG A 281 -15.97 -9.14 -6.73
CA ARG A 281 -15.86 -8.19 -5.63
C ARG A 281 -15.42 -6.81 -6.09
N ARG A 282 -14.44 -6.71 -7.00
CA ARG A 282 -13.98 -5.42 -7.56
C ARG A 282 -15.05 -4.73 -8.37
N VAL A 283 -15.77 -5.49 -9.20
CA VAL A 283 -16.90 -4.97 -9.98
C VAL A 283 -17.98 -4.46 -9.04
N VAL A 284 -18.42 -5.27 -8.08
CA VAL A 284 -19.44 -4.88 -7.09
C VAL A 284 -19.02 -3.61 -6.33
N LEU A 285 -17.78 -3.56 -5.81
CA LEU A 285 -17.27 -2.39 -5.11
C LEU A 285 -17.16 -1.14 -5.99
N ALA A 286 -16.87 -1.31 -7.28
CA ALA A 286 -16.74 -0.19 -8.21
C ALA A 286 -18.09 0.34 -8.69
N THR A 287 -19.08 -0.55 -8.88
CA THR A 287 -20.37 -0.22 -9.50
C THR A 287 -21.49 0.03 -8.50
N PHE A 288 -21.38 -0.44 -7.26
CA PHE A 288 -22.44 -0.35 -6.25
C PHE A 288 -22.93 1.09 -6.04
N GLU A 289 -22.03 2.01 -5.68
CA GLU A 289 -22.42 3.41 -5.43
C GLU A 289 -22.92 4.13 -6.70
N PRO A 290 -22.24 4.02 -7.87
CA PRO A 290 -22.80 4.56 -9.11
C PRO A 290 -24.20 4.05 -9.45
N ILE A 291 -24.46 2.75 -9.29
CA ILE A 291 -25.77 2.16 -9.57
C ILE A 291 -26.82 2.68 -8.57
N MET A 292 -26.47 2.73 -7.28
CA MET A 292 -27.38 3.25 -6.25
C MET A 292 -27.68 4.74 -6.49
N ASP A 293 -26.67 5.54 -6.87
CA ASP A 293 -26.89 6.95 -7.22
C ASP A 293 -27.82 7.09 -8.42
N ALA A 294 -27.56 6.36 -9.50
CA ALA A 294 -28.40 6.37 -10.68
C ALA A 294 -29.85 6.01 -10.34
N LEU A 295 -30.03 4.94 -9.56
CA LEU A 295 -31.33 4.47 -9.11
C LEU A 295 -32.06 5.52 -8.24
N PHE A 296 -31.39 6.06 -7.22
CA PHE A 296 -32.02 7.03 -6.32
C PHE A 296 -32.34 8.35 -7.03
N ILE A 297 -31.46 8.82 -7.91
CA ILE A 297 -31.73 10.04 -8.68
C ILE A 297 -32.93 9.80 -9.61
N TYR A 298 -32.93 8.70 -10.34
CA TYR A 298 -34.03 8.38 -11.28
C TYR A 298 -35.37 8.20 -10.55
N LEU A 299 -35.39 7.47 -9.45
CA LEU A 299 -36.60 7.29 -8.64
C LEU A 299 -37.12 8.61 -8.08
N GLY A 300 -36.24 9.52 -7.68
CA GLY A 300 -36.66 10.85 -7.25
C GLY A 300 -37.42 11.59 -8.35
N PHE A 301 -36.88 11.61 -9.56
CA PHE A 301 -37.59 12.22 -10.70
C PHE A 301 -38.90 11.51 -10.98
N TYR A 302 -38.95 10.19 -10.88
CA TYR A 302 -40.19 9.43 -11.04
C TYR A 302 -41.28 9.85 -10.02
N PHE A 303 -40.89 10.17 -8.79
CA PHE A 303 -41.85 10.58 -7.73
C PHE A 303 -42.20 12.07 -7.76
N PHE A 304 -41.23 12.98 -7.94
CA PHE A 304 -41.56 14.41 -7.83
C PHE A 304 -41.96 15.04 -9.17
N THR A 305 -41.68 14.45 -10.32
CA THR A 305 -42.14 15.01 -11.61
C THR A 305 -43.66 15.03 -11.71
N PRO A 306 -44.43 13.96 -11.37
CA PRO A 306 -45.88 14.01 -11.38
C PRO A 306 -46.49 15.00 -10.38
N LEU A 307 -45.79 15.24 -9.26
CA LEU A 307 -46.21 16.27 -8.29
C LEU A 307 -46.02 17.68 -8.84
N TRP A 308 -44.89 17.89 -9.53
CA TRP A 308 -44.62 19.16 -10.21
C TRP A 308 -45.58 19.43 -11.38
N GLU A 309 -45.93 18.39 -12.15
CA GLU A 309 -46.94 18.48 -13.21
C GLU A 309 -48.29 18.94 -12.67
N LEU A 310 -48.75 18.31 -11.60
CA LEU A 310 -50.02 18.65 -10.94
C LEU A 310 -50.00 20.10 -10.47
N TYR A 311 -48.91 20.54 -9.84
CA TYR A 311 -48.76 21.93 -9.37
C TYR A 311 -48.76 22.95 -10.53
N LYS A 312 -48.04 22.64 -11.63
CA LYS A 312 -47.84 23.56 -12.75
C LYS A 312 -49.03 23.62 -13.72
N SER A 313 -49.62 22.48 -14.06
CA SER A 313 -50.61 22.31 -15.12
C SER A 313 -51.98 21.82 -14.64
N GLY A 314 -52.11 21.46 -13.35
CA GLY A 314 -53.31 20.86 -12.81
C GLY A 314 -53.56 19.41 -13.27
N GLN A 315 -52.71 18.83 -14.07
CA GLN A 315 -52.89 17.50 -14.67
C GLN A 315 -51.56 16.71 -14.58
N ARG A 316 -51.65 15.37 -14.44
CA ARG A 316 -50.53 14.45 -14.55
C ARG A 316 -50.32 14.07 -16.01
N GLY A 317 -49.06 13.73 -16.40
CA GLY A 317 -48.74 13.36 -17.77
C GLY A 317 -48.48 14.55 -18.69
N TYR A 318 -48.13 15.70 -18.14
CA TYR A 318 -47.80 16.91 -18.89
C TYR A 318 -46.49 16.74 -19.69
N TYR A 319 -45.49 16.02 -19.14
CA TYR A 319 -44.26 15.73 -19.84
C TYR A 319 -44.36 14.43 -20.64
N PRO A 320 -43.84 14.39 -21.88
CA PRO A 320 -43.90 13.21 -22.74
C PRO A 320 -43.02 12.07 -22.18
N PRO A 321 -43.29 10.81 -22.57
CA PRO A 321 -42.50 9.64 -22.13
C PRO A 321 -41.00 9.75 -22.42
N GLU A 322 -40.62 10.47 -23.47
CA GLU A 322 -39.23 10.75 -23.87
C GLU A 322 -38.45 11.50 -22.79
N PHE A 323 -39.12 12.27 -21.97
CA PHE A 323 -38.51 12.96 -20.81
C PHE A 323 -37.93 11.95 -19.83
N PHE A 324 -38.67 10.91 -19.51
CA PHE A 324 -38.23 9.85 -18.58
C PHE A 324 -37.24 8.88 -19.24
N THR A 325 -37.39 8.62 -20.55
CA THR A 325 -36.56 7.63 -21.25
C THR A 325 -35.19 8.18 -21.66
N TYR A 326 -35.09 9.47 -22.01
CA TYR A 326 -33.85 10.05 -22.54
C TYR A 326 -33.29 11.19 -21.68
N VAL A 327 -34.13 12.14 -21.25
CA VAL A 327 -33.64 13.37 -20.61
C VAL A 327 -33.16 13.11 -19.19
N ILE A 328 -33.96 12.41 -18.37
CA ILE A 328 -33.57 12.08 -17.00
C ILE A 328 -32.30 11.20 -16.98
N PRO A 329 -32.18 10.10 -17.77
CA PRO A 329 -30.93 9.35 -17.84
C PRO A 329 -29.73 10.20 -18.27
N ALA A 330 -29.89 11.13 -19.21
CA ALA A 330 -28.83 12.05 -19.60
C ALA A 330 -28.39 12.94 -18.42
N TYR A 331 -29.33 13.50 -17.65
CA TYR A 331 -29.01 14.27 -16.45
C TYR A 331 -28.29 13.43 -15.40
N VAL A 332 -28.77 12.21 -15.13
CA VAL A 332 -28.13 11.25 -14.22
C VAL A 332 -26.67 11.02 -14.63
N LEU A 333 -26.43 10.73 -15.92
CA LEU A 333 -25.07 10.49 -16.43
C LEU A 333 -24.17 11.72 -16.29
N ILE A 334 -24.69 12.94 -16.52
CA ILE A 334 -23.93 14.17 -16.35
C ILE A 334 -23.54 14.36 -14.87
N TRP A 335 -24.48 14.24 -13.93
CA TRP A 335 -24.16 14.34 -12.51
C TRP A 335 -23.16 13.28 -12.07
N MET A 336 -23.35 12.02 -12.45
CA MET A 336 -22.43 10.94 -12.14
C MET A 336 -21.02 11.19 -12.69
N PHE A 337 -20.92 11.71 -13.91
CA PHE A 337 -19.65 12.08 -14.52
C PHE A 337 -18.90 13.13 -13.66
N PHE A 338 -19.57 14.23 -13.30
CA PHE A 338 -18.93 15.26 -12.50
C PHE A 338 -18.62 14.81 -11.07
N ILE A 339 -19.47 14.00 -10.44
CA ILE A 339 -19.21 13.37 -9.14
C ILE A 339 -17.98 12.46 -9.21
N TYR A 340 -17.83 11.68 -10.29
CA TYR A 340 -16.66 10.83 -10.51
C TYR A 340 -15.37 11.66 -10.60
N PHE A 341 -15.37 12.74 -11.39
CA PHE A 341 -14.19 13.59 -11.52
C PHE A 341 -13.89 14.42 -10.27
N ALA A 342 -14.88 14.71 -9.46
CA ALA A 342 -14.69 15.34 -8.15
C ALA A 342 -14.10 14.39 -7.07
N GLY A 343 -14.16 13.06 -7.28
CA GLY A 343 -13.68 12.07 -6.32
C GLY A 343 -14.78 11.41 -5.47
N GLY A 344 -16.05 11.63 -5.84
CA GLY A 344 -17.20 11.11 -5.09
C GLY A 344 -17.36 9.59 -5.10
N TYR A 345 -16.55 8.86 -5.90
CA TYR A 345 -16.49 7.39 -5.94
C TYR A 345 -15.13 6.84 -5.50
N ASP A 346 -14.29 7.66 -4.85
CA ASP A 346 -13.00 7.22 -4.33
C ASP A 346 -13.16 6.44 -3.01
N LYS A 347 -12.10 5.75 -2.57
CA LYS A 347 -12.13 4.97 -1.31
C LYS A 347 -12.37 5.84 -0.07
N LYS A 348 -11.84 7.07 -0.05
CA LYS A 348 -12.05 8.08 0.98
C LYS A 348 -12.86 9.22 0.36
N ILE A 349 -14.13 9.29 0.66
CA ILE A 349 -15.06 10.25 0.08
C ILE A 349 -15.22 11.42 1.04
N LYS A 350 -15.03 12.65 0.55
CA LYS A 350 -15.32 13.87 1.31
C LYS A 350 -16.68 14.42 0.88
N LEU A 351 -17.45 14.90 1.83
CA LEU A 351 -18.74 15.54 1.52
C LEU A 351 -18.58 16.72 0.56
N SER A 352 -17.48 17.49 0.71
CA SER A 352 -17.16 18.59 -0.21
C SER A 352 -17.00 18.15 -1.67
N ASP A 353 -16.53 16.92 -1.91
CA ASP A 353 -16.31 16.41 -3.26
C ASP A 353 -17.63 16.02 -3.93
N LEU A 354 -18.59 15.51 -3.16
CA LEU A 354 -19.95 15.23 -3.61
C LEU A 354 -20.68 16.53 -4.00
N ILE A 355 -20.62 17.54 -3.13
CA ILE A 355 -21.25 18.85 -3.37
C ILE A 355 -20.63 19.51 -4.61
N LYS A 356 -19.31 19.53 -4.74
CA LYS A 356 -18.61 20.08 -5.92
C LYS A 356 -19.00 19.35 -7.20
N GLY A 357 -19.05 18.02 -7.17
CA GLY A 357 -19.45 17.24 -8.34
C GLY A 357 -20.89 17.52 -8.75
N THR A 358 -21.82 17.54 -7.81
CA THR A 358 -23.22 17.88 -8.08
C THR A 358 -23.37 19.31 -8.62
N PHE A 359 -22.69 20.28 -8.02
CA PHE A 359 -22.73 21.69 -8.46
C PHE A 359 -22.26 21.81 -9.93
N TRP A 360 -21.08 21.30 -10.26
CA TRP A 360 -20.57 21.40 -11.63
C TRP A 360 -21.39 20.58 -12.63
N GLY A 361 -21.95 19.45 -12.22
CA GLY A 361 -22.90 18.68 -13.03
C GLY A 361 -24.16 19.48 -13.34
N SER A 362 -24.71 20.17 -12.34
CA SER A 362 -25.90 21.04 -12.52
C SER A 362 -25.60 22.24 -13.43
N VAL A 363 -24.44 22.87 -13.27
CA VAL A 363 -23.99 23.95 -14.17
C VAL A 363 -23.91 23.43 -15.61
N ALA A 364 -23.33 22.26 -15.82
CA ALA A 364 -23.24 21.65 -17.16
C ALA A 364 -24.62 21.35 -17.74
N ILE A 365 -25.56 20.81 -16.94
CA ILE A 365 -26.94 20.58 -17.40
C ILE A 365 -27.61 21.88 -17.80
N VAL A 366 -27.49 22.94 -16.99
CA VAL A 366 -28.07 24.26 -17.31
C VAL A 366 -27.48 24.86 -18.59
N LEU A 367 -26.15 24.71 -18.77
CA LEU A 367 -25.50 25.16 -20.02
C LEU A 367 -26.02 24.39 -21.23
N ILE A 368 -26.05 23.07 -21.18
CA ILE A 368 -26.58 22.23 -22.25
C ILE A 368 -28.04 22.59 -22.53
N TYR A 369 -28.85 22.71 -21.49
CA TYR A 369 -30.24 23.11 -21.58
C TYR A 369 -30.43 24.43 -22.32
N SER A 370 -29.52 25.38 -22.13
CA SER A 370 -29.58 26.70 -22.77
C SER A 370 -29.38 26.65 -24.30
N PHE A 371 -28.64 25.66 -24.80
CA PHE A 371 -28.38 25.46 -26.24
C PHE A 371 -29.35 24.49 -26.92
N LEU A 372 -30.21 23.77 -26.15
CA LEU A 372 -31.18 22.86 -26.75
C LEU A 372 -32.28 23.63 -27.51
N PRO A 373 -32.86 23.01 -28.55
CA PRO A 373 -34.06 23.53 -29.19
C PRO A 373 -35.25 23.57 -28.21
N GLU A 374 -36.21 24.40 -28.45
CA GLU A 374 -37.34 24.64 -27.55
C GLU A 374 -38.15 23.37 -27.25
N SER A 375 -38.26 22.47 -28.22
CA SER A 375 -38.90 21.17 -28.09
C SER A 375 -38.28 20.23 -27.04
N LEU A 376 -37.00 20.43 -26.71
CA LEU A 376 -36.27 19.63 -25.72
C LEU A 376 -36.04 20.36 -24.39
N ARG A 377 -36.56 21.59 -24.25
CA ARG A 377 -36.48 22.38 -23.01
C ARG A 377 -37.70 22.15 -22.13
N PHE A 378 -37.71 21.08 -21.35
CA PHE A 378 -38.90 20.69 -20.59
C PHE A 378 -39.16 21.56 -19.34
N SER A 379 -38.20 21.68 -18.38
CA SER A 379 -38.43 22.48 -17.18
C SER A 379 -37.14 22.86 -16.46
N ARG A 380 -36.94 24.17 -16.23
CA ARG A 380 -35.83 24.71 -15.41
C ARG A 380 -36.02 24.33 -13.92
N ALA A 381 -37.27 24.34 -13.45
CA ALA A 381 -37.58 24.00 -12.07
C ALA A 381 -37.25 22.54 -11.75
N LEU A 382 -37.47 21.61 -12.68
CA LEU A 382 -37.09 20.22 -12.49
C LEU A 382 -35.57 20.02 -12.43
N ILE A 383 -34.77 20.85 -13.10
CA ILE A 383 -33.30 20.84 -12.98
C ILE A 383 -32.89 21.29 -11.56
N LEU A 384 -33.49 22.34 -11.02
CA LEU A 384 -33.22 22.82 -9.65
C LEU A 384 -33.65 21.82 -8.60
N LEU A 385 -34.88 21.29 -8.70
CA LEU A 385 -35.37 20.24 -7.81
C LEU A 385 -34.50 18.98 -7.89
N GLY A 386 -34.09 18.58 -9.10
CA GLY A 386 -33.17 17.49 -9.33
C GLY A 386 -31.82 17.71 -8.67
N THR A 387 -31.26 18.94 -8.76
CA THR A 387 -29.98 19.28 -8.09
C THR A 387 -30.07 19.09 -6.58
N ILE A 388 -31.14 19.61 -5.94
CA ILE A 388 -31.37 19.43 -4.50
C ILE A 388 -31.52 17.95 -4.17
N TRP A 389 -32.30 17.24 -4.99
CA TRP A 389 -32.52 15.81 -4.80
C TRP A 389 -31.24 15.00 -4.93
N VAL A 390 -30.36 15.29 -5.89
CA VAL A 390 -29.06 14.60 -6.03
C VAL A 390 -28.24 14.75 -4.77
N ILE A 391 -28.13 15.96 -4.20
CA ILE A 391 -27.40 16.18 -2.95
C ILE A 391 -27.98 15.30 -1.82
N ILE A 392 -29.31 15.23 -1.71
CA ILE A 392 -29.98 14.45 -0.67
C ILE A 392 -29.81 12.94 -0.92
N SER A 393 -29.97 12.48 -2.15
CA SER A 393 -30.01 11.05 -2.50
C SER A 393 -28.63 10.38 -2.53
N VAL A 394 -27.57 11.13 -2.85
CA VAL A 394 -26.20 10.60 -2.90
C VAL A 394 -25.64 10.30 -1.50
N PHE A 395 -26.17 10.95 -0.45
CA PHE A 395 -25.71 10.70 0.92
C PHE A 395 -26.11 9.31 1.47
N PRO A 396 -27.37 8.86 1.38
CA PRO A 396 -27.75 7.50 1.77
C PRO A 396 -26.97 6.39 1.07
N SER A 397 -26.67 6.54 -0.23
CA SER A 397 -25.90 5.54 -0.96
C SER A 397 -24.49 5.36 -0.37
N ARG A 398 -23.87 6.44 0.12
CA ARG A 398 -22.57 6.41 0.81
C ARG A 398 -22.66 5.78 2.20
N LEU A 399 -23.73 6.06 2.95
CA LEU A 399 -23.97 5.42 4.25
C LEU A 399 -24.14 3.91 4.09
N ILE A 400 -24.96 3.47 3.13
CA ILE A 400 -25.16 2.05 2.83
C ILE A 400 -23.83 1.43 2.37
N GLY A 401 -23.10 2.08 1.45
CA GLY A 401 -21.79 1.62 0.97
C GLY A 401 -20.78 1.48 2.09
N THR A 402 -20.71 2.44 3.03
CA THR A 402 -19.81 2.36 4.19
C THR A 402 -20.23 1.28 5.18
N ALA A 403 -21.54 1.08 5.40
CA ALA A 403 -22.05 0.03 6.28
C ALA A 403 -21.74 -1.38 5.73
N LEU A 404 -21.97 -1.60 4.43
CA LEU A 404 -21.74 -2.89 3.78
C LEU A 404 -20.25 -3.18 3.51
N PHE A 405 -19.45 -2.13 3.23
CA PHE A 405 -18.06 -2.26 2.77
C PHE A 405 -17.08 -1.42 3.62
N SER A 406 -17.28 -1.36 4.94
CA SER A 406 -16.52 -0.52 5.88
C SER A 406 -15.00 -0.59 5.75
N GLN A 407 -14.43 -1.75 5.42
CA GLN A 407 -13.00 -1.93 5.19
C GLN A 407 -12.48 -1.26 3.90
N ASN A 408 -13.35 -1.02 2.91
CA ASN A 408 -12.97 -0.53 1.58
C ASN A 408 -13.46 0.90 1.29
N ARG A 409 -14.41 1.41 2.06
CA ARG A 409 -15.05 2.71 1.85
C ARG A 409 -15.15 3.47 3.17
N LYS A 410 -14.81 4.76 3.17
CA LYS A 410 -14.96 5.64 4.33
C LYS A 410 -15.52 6.98 3.85
N LEU A 411 -16.69 7.35 4.37
CA LEU A 411 -17.25 8.69 4.20
C LEU A 411 -16.64 9.60 5.27
N LEU A 412 -15.88 10.61 4.84
CA LEU A 412 -15.30 11.61 5.71
C LEU A 412 -16.23 12.83 5.72
N LEU A 413 -17.06 12.95 6.77
CA LEU A 413 -17.95 14.10 6.97
C LEU A 413 -17.15 15.37 7.24
N THR A 414 -16.02 15.22 7.96
CA THR A 414 -15.03 16.27 8.18
C THR A 414 -13.64 15.70 7.91
N SER A 415 -12.66 16.56 7.61
CA SER A 415 -11.27 16.19 7.67
C SER A 415 -10.94 15.89 9.13
N ALA A 416 -11.04 14.62 9.53
CA ALA A 416 -10.75 14.23 10.90
C ALA A 416 -9.32 14.66 11.24
N VAL A 417 -9.19 15.50 12.25
CA VAL A 417 -7.91 15.90 12.82
C VAL A 417 -7.42 14.70 13.62
N LYS A 418 -6.32 14.06 13.21
CA LYS A 418 -5.73 12.95 13.97
C LYS A 418 -5.14 13.46 15.27
N ARG A 419 -5.50 12.84 16.38
CA ARG A 419 -4.95 13.13 17.71
C ARG A 419 -3.71 12.27 17.94
N ILE A 420 -2.53 12.93 17.96
CA ILE A 420 -1.23 12.28 17.97
C ILE A 420 -0.54 12.49 19.32
N VAL A 421 0.06 11.42 19.82
CA VAL A 421 0.93 11.40 20.99
C VAL A 421 2.30 10.87 20.59
N THR A 422 3.39 11.50 21.06
CA THR A 422 4.75 10.98 20.92
C THR A 422 5.22 10.35 22.21
N VAL A 423 6.03 9.29 22.10
CA VAL A 423 6.67 8.62 23.26
C VAL A 423 8.19 8.75 23.09
N GLY A 424 8.84 9.52 23.98
CA GLY A 424 10.28 9.76 23.90
C GLY A 424 10.72 11.07 24.56
N SER A 425 11.95 11.53 24.29
CA SER A 425 12.51 12.77 24.77
C SER A 425 11.87 14.02 24.12
N VAL A 426 12.18 15.20 24.64
CA VAL A 426 11.73 16.48 24.07
C VAL A 426 12.27 16.64 22.66
N THR A 427 13.57 16.44 22.48
CA THR A 427 14.30 16.63 21.24
C THR A 427 13.76 15.74 20.11
N GLU A 428 13.57 14.48 20.39
CA GLU A 428 13.00 13.52 19.42
C GLU A 428 11.53 13.81 19.10
N SER A 429 10.74 14.21 20.10
CA SER A 429 9.34 14.61 19.88
C SER A 429 9.25 15.85 18.98
N GLU A 430 10.12 16.84 19.16
CA GLU A 430 10.18 18.05 18.31
C GLU A 430 10.62 17.70 16.88
N ARG A 431 11.60 16.80 16.71
CA ARG A 431 11.99 16.28 15.40
C ARG A 431 10.81 15.63 14.68
N VAL A 432 10.09 14.74 15.36
CA VAL A 432 8.90 14.07 14.82
C VAL A 432 7.81 15.08 14.47
N LEU A 433 7.56 16.08 15.32
CA LEU A 433 6.58 17.12 15.03
C LEU A 433 6.95 17.95 13.80
N THR A 434 8.23 18.21 13.57
CA THR A 434 8.72 18.90 12.37
C THR A 434 8.41 18.07 11.12
N ILE A 435 8.71 16.77 11.13
CA ILE A 435 8.37 15.84 10.03
C ILE A 435 6.86 15.84 9.75
N LEU A 436 6.03 15.78 10.80
CA LEU A 436 4.57 15.79 10.66
C LEU A 436 4.04 17.10 10.08
N LYS A 437 4.57 18.25 10.49
CA LYS A 437 4.20 19.57 9.94
C LYS A 437 4.57 19.69 8.47
N GLU A 438 5.75 19.24 8.09
CA GLU A 438 6.20 19.24 6.69
C GLU A 438 5.36 18.32 5.81
N SER A 439 4.82 17.23 6.33
CA SER A 439 3.94 16.29 5.61
C SER A 439 2.54 16.85 5.30
N LYS A 440 2.20 18.08 5.78
CA LYS A 440 0.87 18.73 5.62
C LYS A 440 -0.29 17.88 6.14
N LEU A 441 -0.04 17.00 7.10
CA LEU A 441 -1.09 16.28 7.80
C LEU A 441 -1.91 17.21 8.67
N ASN A 442 -3.22 16.99 8.70
CA ASN A 442 -4.10 17.68 9.63
C ASN A 442 -4.13 16.90 10.94
N PHE A 443 -3.37 17.34 11.95
CA PHE A 443 -3.25 16.66 13.23
C PHE A 443 -3.31 17.65 14.40
N GLU A 444 -3.72 17.13 15.54
CA GLU A 444 -3.67 17.77 16.85
C GLU A 444 -2.62 17.04 17.69
N PHE A 445 -1.57 17.72 18.06
CA PHE A 445 -0.58 17.19 18.99
C PHE A 445 -1.11 17.29 20.41
N ILE A 446 -1.41 16.18 21.06
CA ILE A 446 -2.00 16.11 22.39
C ILE A 446 -0.94 16.30 23.47
N GLY A 447 0.24 15.72 23.26
CA GLY A 447 1.34 15.81 24.20
C GLY A 447 2.34 14.68 24.05
N ARG A 448 3.28 14.64 24.97
CA ARG A 448 4.37 13.69 25.00
C ARG A 448 4.24 12.74 26.20
N VAL A 449 4.66 11.52 26.02
CA VAL A 449 4.79 10.50 27.07
C VAL A 449 6.27 10.18 27.29
N ASN A 450 6.73 10.17 28.53
CA ASN A 450 8.11 9.86 28.87
C ASN A 450 8.36 8.33 28.87
N SER A 451 9.60 7.94 28.56
CA SER A 451 10.05 6.55 28.64
C SER A 451 10.22 6.05 30.07
N SER A 452 10.49 6.94 31.03
CA SER A 452 10.73 6.59 32.44
C SER A 452 9.98 7.52 33.39
N LYS A 453 9.88 7.11 34.69
CA LYS A 453 9.14 7.82 35.74
C LYS A 453 9.76 9.16 36.19
N ALA A 454 10.92 9.51 35.66
CA ALA A 454 11.65 10.72 36.08
C ALA A 454 11.24 11.96 35.28
N THR A 455 10.73 12.95 35.95
CA THR A 455 10.48 14.36 35.58
C THR A 455 9.09 14.71 35.07
N LYS A 456 8.35 15.45 35.92
CA LYS A 456 7.22 16.29 35.52
C LYS A 456 7.76 17.49 34.73
N SER A 457 7.64 17.49 33.43
CA SER A 457 7.91 18.65 32.58
C SER A 457 6.64 19.10 31.86
N LYS A 458 6.58 20.38 31.47
CA LYS A 458 5.41 20.96 30.78
C LYS A 458 5.14 20.20 29.49
N GLY A 459 3.90 19.79 29.26
CA GLY A 459 3.48 19.03 28.04
C GLY A 459 3.68 17.52 28.13
N VAL A 460 4.03 16.96 29.28
CA VAL A 460 4.12 15.53 29.54
C VAL A 460 2.79 15.02 30.07
N LEU A 461 2.21 14.02 29.37
CA LEU A 461 0.93 13.39 29.72
C LEU A 461 1.09 12.30 30.80
N GLY A 462 2.26 11.69 30.89
CA GLY A 462 2.55 10.59 31.81
C GLY A 462 3.72 9.73 31.33
N HIS A 463 3.73 8.46 31.74
CA HIS A 463 4.78 7.50 31.43
C HIS A 463 4.25 6.40 30.50
N ILE A 464 5.16 5.67 29.84
CA ILE A 464 4.84 4.59 28.91
C ILE A 464 3.94 3.51 29.55
N GLU A 465 4.09 3.21 30.84
CA GLU A 465 3.23 2.29 31.58
C GLU A 465 1.76 2.75 31.65
N GLN A 466 1.50 4.07 31.59
CA GLN A 466 0.18 4.68 31.63
C GLN A 466 -0.41 4.90 30.23
N LEU A 467 0.27 4.45 29.18
CA LEU A 467 -0.09 4.74 27.79
C LEU A 467 -1.51 4.29 27.45
N GLY A 468 -1.94 3.13 27.98
CA GLY A 468 -3.30 2.63 27.78
C GLY A 468 -4.40 3.54 28.36
N GLU A 469 -4.16 4.19 29.49
CA GLU A 469 -5.07 5.16 30.10
C GLU A 469 -5.05 6.48 29.33
N ILE A 470 -3.86 6.96 28.96
CA ILE A 470 -3.66 8.19 28.18
C ILE A 470 -4.43 8.12 26.86
N ILE A 471 -4.38 6.97 26.17
CA ILE A 471 -5.13 6.74 24.94
C ILE A 471 -6.63 6.91 25.15
N LYS A 472 -7.17 6.28 26.19
CA LYS A 472 -8.62 6.31 26.48
C LYS A 472 -9.10 7.71 26.86
N ILE A 473 -8.37 8.37 27.77
CA ILE A 473 -8.73 9.71 28.29
C ILE A 473 -8.64 10.75 27.16
N ASN A 474 -7.58 10.72 26.39
CA ASN A 474 -7.31 11.73 25.36
C ASN A 474 -7.83 11.32 23.97
N LYS A 475 -8.48 10.18 23.82
CA LYS A 475 -8.99 9.65 22.53
C LYS A 475 -7.91 9.72 21.43
N VAL A 476 -6.74 9.14 21.72
CA VAL A 476 -5.57 9.18 20.84
C VAL A 476 -5.79 8.27 19.64
N ASP A 477 -5.64 8.83 18.44
CA ASP A 477 -5.77 8.08 17.19
C ASP A 477 -4.44 7.42 16.80
N GLU A 478 -3.31 8.07 17.14
CA GLU A 478 -1.99 7.63 16.69
C GLU A 478 -0.90 7.89 17.73
N ILE A 479 -0.06 6.88 17.93
CA ILE A 479 1.09 6.93 18.84
C ILE A 479 2.36 6.77 18.02
N ILE A 480 3.33 7.66 18.24
CA ILE A 480 4.62 7.61 17.57
C ILE A 480 5.71 7.37 18.61
N PHE A 481 6.34 6.21 18.56
CA PHE A 481 7.47 5.83 19.39
C PHE A 481 8.78 6.36 18.81
N CYS A 482 9.54 7.13 19.57
CA CYS A 482 10.87 7.62 19.20
C CYS A 482 11.92 6.54 19.55
N SER A 483 12.36 5.76 18.59
CA SER A 483 13.23 4.60 18.84
C SER A 483 14.69 4.96 19.19
N GLN A 484 15.04 6.24 19.16
CA GLN A 484 16.30 6.75 19.73
C GLN A 484 16.31 6.58 21.26
N ASP A 485 15.18 6.87 21.90
CA ASP A 485 15.07 6.97 23.38
C ASP A 485 14.46 5.72 24.00
N LEU A 486 13.93 4.80 23.17
CA LEU A 486 13.19 3.62 23.59
C LEU A 486 13.88 2.36 23.11
N THR A 487 13.82 1.31 23.94
CA THR A 487 14.22 -0.02 23.50
C THR A 487 13.14 -0.64 22.64
N ALA A 488 13.52 -1.50 21.71
CA ALA A 488 12.57 -2.24 20.89
C ALA A 488 11.69 -3.14 21.76
N ALA A 489 12.24 -3.68 22.84
CA ALA A 489 11.50 -4.46 23.84
C ALA A 489 10.37 -3.63 24.47
N SER A 490 10.64 -2.42 24.94
CA SER A 490 9.62 -1.55 25.57
C SER A 490 8.54 -1.10 24.57
N ILE A 491 8.90 -0.87 23.31
CA ILE A 491 7.95 -0.54 22.24
C ILE A 491 7.01 -1.74 21.99
N ILE A 492 7.57 -2.93 21.80
CA ILE A 492 6.80 -4.15 21.53
C ILE A 492 5.91 -4.51 22.71
N GLU A 493 6.40 -4.40 23.94
CA GLU A 493 5.63 -4.63 25.15
C GLU A 493 4.44 -3.66 25.26
N ALA A 494 4.69 -2.36 25.05
CA ALA A 494 3.62 -1.34 25.02
C ALA A 494 2.55 -1.66 23.96
N MET A 495 2.95 -2.06 22.76
CA MET A 495 2.02 -2.46 21.69
C MET A 495 1.20 -3.68 22.04
N LEU A 496 1.80 -4.69 22.70
CA LEU A 496 1.10 -5.91 23.14
C LEU A 496 0.10 -5.66 24.27
N LEU A 497 0.40 -4.71 25.18
CA LEU A 497 -0.48 -4.36 26.30
C LEU A 497 -1.68 -3.50 25.88
N ILE A 498 -1.56 -2.74 24.79
CA ILE A 498 -2.60 -1.82 24.32
C ILE A 498 -3.54 -2.54 23.36
N SER A 499 -4.57 -3.16 23.91
CA SER A 499 -5.63 -3.84 23.11
C SER A 499 -6.68 -2.85 22.58
N ASN A 500 -6.27 -1.83 21.81
CA ASN A 500 -7.21 -0.89 21.20
C ASN A 500 -7.10 -0.91 19.66
N PRO A 501 -8.06 -1.54 18.94
CA PRO A 501 -7.99 -1.69 17.49
C PRO A 501 -8.11 -0.37 16.71
N SER A 502 -8.50 0.74 17.39
CA SER A 502 -8.67 2.05 16.74
C SER A 502 -7.40 2.91 16.76
N THR A 503 -6.40 2.57 17.60
CA THR A 503 -5.16 3.35 17.72
C THR A 503 -4.09 2.79 16.80
N GLU A 504 -3.48 3.65 15.99
CA GLU A 504 -2.37 3.30 15.10
C GLU A 504 -1.04 3.51 15.82
N PHE A 505 -0.10 2.56 15.67
CA PHE A 505 1.25 2.68 16.20
C PHE A 505 2.23 2.96 15.07
N LYS A 506 3.17 3.86 15.34
CA LYS A 506 4.27 4.21 14.42
C LYS A 506 5.58 4.31 15.18
N ILE A 507 6.67 4.09 14.47
CA ILE A 507 8.02 4.19 14.99
C ILE A 507 8.80 5.21 14.18
N ALA A 508 9.42 6.16 14.87
CA ALA A 508 10.36 7.11 14.28
C ALA A 508 11.79 6.59 14.51
N PRO A 509 12.49 6.12 13.46
CA PRO A 509 13.87 5.67 13.58
C PRO A 509 14.81 6.83 13.97
N PRO A 510 15.98 6.54 14.57
CA PRO A 510 16.97 7.56 14.89
C PRO A 510 17.41 8.33 13.64
N GLU A 511 17.56 9.65 13.75
CA GLU A 511 18.07 10.51 12.67
C GLU A 511 17.36 10.39 11.32
N SER A 512 16.24 9.68 11.26
CA SER A 512 15.46 9.48 10.03
C SER A 512 14.47 10.62 9.81
N ILE A 513 14.23 10.95 8.54
CA ILE A 513 13.16 11.86 8.10
C ILE A 513 11.82 11.15 7.90
N SER A 514 11.73 9.88 8.26
CA SER A 514 10.55 9.05 8.08
C SER A 514 9.99 8.57 9.41
N VAL A 515 8.68 8.33 9.45
CA VAL A 515 7.97 7.66 10.55
C VAL A 515 7.27 6.44 9.98
N ILE A 516 7.62 5.27 10.47
CA ILE A 516 7.21 3.97 9.93
C ILE A 516 6.05 3.42 10.75
N GLY A 517 5.01 2.96 10.10
CA GLY A 517 3.84 2.36 10.71
C GLY A 517 3.34 1.11 10.02
N SER A 518 2.29 0.52 10.59
CA SER A 518 1.59 -0.61 10.01
C SER A 518 0.88 -0.20 8.73
N SER A 519 1.22 -0.82 7.60
CA SER A 519 0.36 -0.75 6.43
C SER A 519 -0.78 -1.74 6.61
N SER A 520 -1.98 -1.27 6.89
CA SER A 520 -3.15 -2.05 6.48
C SER A 520 -3.15 -2.08 4.95
N ILE A 521 -3.39 -3.26 4.35
CA ILE A 521 -3.37 -3.53 2.89
C ILE A 521 -4.27 -2.56 2.07
N HIS A 522 -4.99 -1.65 2.73
CA HIS A 522 -5.99 -0.75 2.17
C HIS A 522 -5.75 0.75 2.44
N THR A 523 -4.67 1.13 3.12
CA THR A 523 -4.37 2.55 3.37
C THR A 523 -2.99 2.89 2.81
N THR A 524 -2.96 3.61 1.71
CA THR A 524 -1.80 4.39 1.30
C THR A 524 -1.60 5.47 2.37
N GLY A 525 -0.61 5.35 3.25
CA GLY A 525 -0.33 6.43 4.16
C GLY A 525 0.31 6.11 5.50
N ASP A 526 0.90 4.93 5.67
CA ASP A 526 1.51 4.57 6.95
C ASP A 526 3.00 4.99 7.08
N LEU A 527 3.57 5.56 6.03
CA LEU A 527 4.90 6.14 6.04
C LEU A 527 4.78 7.66 5.94
N TYR A 528 5.13 8.38 7.00
CA TYR A 528 5.33 9.83 6.93
C TYR A 528 6.70 10.11 6.34
N VAL A 529 6.81 9.96 5.03
CA VAL A 529 7.84 10.59 4.22
C VAL A 529 7.24 11.86 3.66
N ILE A 530 8.01 12.89 3.46
CA ILE A 530 7.56 14.08 2.73
C ILE A 530 6.85 13.61 1.46
N ASP A 531 5.51 13.73 1.46
CA ASP A 531 4.66 13.17 0.37
C ASP A 531 4.89 13.97 -0.90
N MET A 532 5.79 13.47 -1.73
CA MET A 532 6.15 14.08 -3.01
C MET A 532 5.15 13.75 -4.13
N ASN A 533 4.09 13.00 -3.85
CA ASN A 533 3.26 12.40 -4.91
C ASN A 533 1.82 12.92 -4.97
N SER A 534 1.60 14.22 -5.18
CA SER A 534 0.24 14.72 -5.44
C SER A 534 -0.33 14.22 -6.79
N LEU A 535 0.53 13.94 -7.78
CA LEU A 535 0.13 13.39 -9.08
C LEU A 535 -0.40 11.95 -8.96
N THR A 536 -0.02 11.18 -7.94
CA THR A 536 -0.52 9.81 -7.70
C THR A 536 -1.96 9.77 -7.18
N LYS A 537 -2.50 10.90 -6.69
CA LYS A 537 -3.88 10.96 -6.21
C LYS A 537 -4.86 10.67 -7.36
N GLY A 538 -5.81 9.78 -7.14
CA GLY A 538 -6.78 9.35 -8.17
C GLY A 538 -7.48 10.51 -8.88
N VAL A 539 -7.87 11.55 -8.13
CA VAL A 539 -8.48 12.78 -8.69
C VAL A 539 -7.53 13.49 -9.66
N ASN A 540 -6.24 13.63 -9.32
CA ASN A 540 -5.27 14.31 -10.17
C ASN A 540 -4.95 13.48 -11.43
N LYS A 541 -4.84 12.15 -11.30
CA LYS A 541 -4.69 11.25 -12.47
C LYS A 541 -5.87 11.40 -13.45
N ARG A 542 -7.12 11.46 -12.94
CA ARG A 542 -8.32 11.65 -13.76
C ARG A 542 -8.33 13.02 -14.43
N LYS A 543 -8.07 14.10 -13.66
CA LYS A 543 -7.99 15.46 -14.20
C LYS A 543 -6.93 15.59 -15.28
N LYS A 544 -5.74 15.02 -15.03
CA LYS A 544 -4.66 14.99 -16.02
C LYS A 544 -5.09 14.24 -17.28
N ARG A 545 -5.70 13.07 -17.13
CA ARG A 545 -6.14 12.27 -18.27
C ARG A 545 -7.23 12.97 -19.09
N LEU A 546 -8.19 13.61 -18.42
CA LEU A 546 -9.22 14.42 -19.10
C LEU A 546 -8.59 15.57 -19.86
N PHE A 547 -7.66 16.28 -19.22
CA PHE A 547 -6.92 17.37 -19.87
C PHE A 547 -6.12 16.88 -21.07
N ASP A 548 -5.40 15.76 -20.96
CA ASP A 548 -4.65 15.16 -22.07
C ASP A 548 -5.56 14.87 -23.29
N ILE A 549 -6.74 14.31 -23.05
CA ILE A 549 -7.71 14.01 -24.13
C ILE A 549 -8.28 15.29 -24.72
N MET A 550 -8.75 16.22 -23.88
CA MET A 550 -9.36 17.47 -24.35
C MET A 550 -8.36 18.31 -25.16
N SER A 551 -7.14 18.46 -24.65
CA SER A 551 -6.08 19.19 -25.36
C SER A 551 -5.67 18.48 -26.66
N ALA A 552 -5.65 17.14 -26.70
CA ALA A 552 -5.40 16.38 -27.92
C ALA A 552 -6.50 16.63 -28.99
N VAL A 553 -7.78 16.65 -28.59
CA VAL A 553 -8.90 16.97 -29.48
C VAL A 553 -8.80 18.43 -30.00
N VAL A 554 -8.52 19.38 -29.11
CA VAL A 554 -8.32 20.79 -29.48
C VAL A 554 -7.16 20.96 -30.47
N LEU A 555 -6.01 20.31 -30.17
CA LEU A 555 -4.84 20.34 -31.06
C LEU A 555 -5.11 19.63 -32.40
N PHE A 556 -5.96 18.61 -32.41
CA PHE A 556 -6.38 17.96 -33.65
C PHE A 556 -7.20 18.89 -34.53
N VAL A 557 -8.19 19.59 -33.93
CA VAL A 557 -9.00 20.59 -34.65
C VAL A 557 -8.13 21.78 -35.13
N LEU A 558 -7.19 22.21 -34.29
CA LEU A 558 -6.27 23.29 -34.61
C LEU A 558 -5.04 22.83 -35.42
N SER A 559 -4.96 21.55 -35.81
CA SER A 559 -3.79 21.00 -36.51
C SER A 559 -3.40 21.78 -37.79
N PRO A 560 -4.30 22.31 -38.61
CA PRO A 560 -3.88 23.10 -39.78
C PRO A 560 -3.06 24.36 -39.41
N LEU A 561 -3.38 25.00 -38.28
CA LEU A 561 -2.62 26.11 -37.73
C LEU A 561 -1.34 25.66 -37.02
N MET A 562 -1.44 24.60 -36.23
CA MET A 562 -0.32 24.08 -35.43
C MET A 562 0.78 23.45 -36.26
N ILE A 563 0.49 22.96 -37.46
CA ILE A 563 1.47 22.45 -38.44
C ILE A 563 2.51 23.54 -38.80
N ILE A 564 2.11 24.79 -38.87
CA ILE A 564 2.98 25.93 -39.18
C ILE A 564 3.83 26.32 -37.94
N LEU A 565 3.32 26.08 -36.74
CA LEU A 565 3.92 26.52 -35.47
C LEU A 565 4.81 25.47 -34.78
N THR A 566 4.83 24.23 -35.25
CA THR A 566 5.58 23.12 -34.63
C THR A 566 6.75 22.70 -35.48
N ASP A 567 7.87 22.32 -34.82
CA ASP A 567 9.09 21.89 -35.49
C ASP A 567 8.93 20.55 -36.26
N SER A 568 7.95 19.71 -35.87
CA SER A 568 7.65 18.43 -36.53
C SER A 568 6.14 18.20 -36.66
N PRO A 569 5.54 18.56 -37.80
CA PRO A 569 4.09 18.41 -38.05
C PRO A 569 3.60 16.95 -37.98
N ILE A 570 4.34 16.02 -38.59
CA ILE A 570 4.00 14.59 -38.59
C ILE A 570 4.12 14.03 -37.17
N GLY A 571 5.13 14.46 -36.43
CA GLY A 571 5.31 14.12 -35.02
C GLY A 571 4.14 14.59 -34.16
N LEU A 572 3.61 15.79 -34.40
CA LEU A 572 2.43 16.33 -33.70
C LEU A 572 1.20 15.41 -33.90
N LEU A 573 0.86 15.09 -35.14
CA LEU A 573 -0.27 14.21 -35.44
C LEU A 573 -0.11 12.84 -34.78
N ARG A 574 1.07 12.21 -34.89
CA ARG A 574 1.37 10.96 -34.19
C ARG A 574 1.17 11.07 -32.68
N ASN A 575 1.67 12.14 -32.07
CA ASN A 575 1.60 12.36 -30.63
C ASN A 575 0.14 12.60 -30.15
N ILE A 576 -0.68 13.30 -30.92
CA ILE A 576 -2.13 13.44 -30.64
C ILE A 576 -2.77 12.06 -30.49
N PHE A 577 -2.56 11.14 -31.45
CA PHE A 577 -3.11 9.78 -31.34
C PHE A 577 -2.52 8.98 -30.17
N LEU A 578 -1.20 9.07 -29.92
CA LEU A 578 -0.58 8.40 -28.79
C LEU A 578 -1.14 8.88 -27.43
N VAL A 579 -1.46 10.16 -27.32
CA VAL A 579 -2.11 10.73 -26.13
C VAL A 579 -3.56 10.28 -26.03
N ILE A 580 -4.34 10.32 -27.12
CA ILE A 580 -5.73 9.84 -27.14
C ILE A 580 -5.82 8.38 -26.74
N TYR A 581 -4.95 7.51 -27.26
CA TYR A 581 -4.91 6.08 -26.88
C TYR A 581 -4.29 5.85 -25.50
N GLY A 582 -3.74 6.89 -24.86
CA GLY A 582 -3.19 6.80 -23.51
C GLY A 582 -1.82 6.11 -23.41
N ARG A 583 -1.10 6.01 -24.52
CA ARG A 583 0.28 5.50 -24.55
C ARG A 583 1.29 6.54 -24.07
N ARG A 584 0.99 7.84 -24.27
CA ARG A 584 1.77 9.00 -23.81
C ARG A 584 0.88 10.02 -23.08
N THR A 585 1.51 11.01 -22.44
CA THR A 585 0.88 12.22 -21.88
C THR A 585 1.58 13.45 -22.46
N TRP A 586 0.90 14.62 -22.51
CA TRP A 586 1.53 15.83 -23.03
C TRP A 586 2.72 16.25 -22.18
N VAL A 587 2.57 16.29 -20.87
CA VAL A 587 3.65 16.63 -19.94
C VAL A 587 3.91 15.44 -19.03
N GLY A 588 5.14 14.97 -18.95
CA GLY A 588 5.57 13.86 -18.12
C GLY A 588 6.95 14.10 -17.52
N LEU A 589 7.48 13.14 -16.77
CA LEU A 589 8.79 13.26 -16.16
C LEU A 589 9.91 13.05 -17.19
N ALA A 590 11.04 13.72 -17.02
CA ALA A 590 12.27 13.45 -17.78
C ALA A 590 12.84 12.10 -17.35
N TRP A 591 12.97 11.16 -18.28
CA TRP A 591 13.29 9.74 -18.03
C TRP A 591 14.78 9.42 -17.85
N GLU A 592 15.65 10.39 -17.83
CA GLU A 592 17.11 10.13 -17.76
C GLU A 592 17.63 9.80 -16.35
N HIS A 593 16.76 9.80 -15.32
CA HIS A 593 17.16 9.53 -13.94
C HIS A 593 16.52 8.26 -13.36
N HIS A 594 17.38 7.33 -13.03
CA HIS A 594 17.15 6.02 -12.41
C HIS A 594 16.52 6.05 -10.99
N HIS A 595 15.97 7.17 -10.53
CA HIS A 595 15.48 7.36 -9.14
C HIS A 595 13.97 7.34 -8.96
N ILE A 596 13.20 7.15 -10.03
CA ILE A 596 11.75 7.01 -9.94
C ILE A 596 11.41 5.57 -10.33
N ASP A 597 10.83 4.82 -9.40
CA ASP A 597 10.45 3.41 -9.52
C ASP A 597 10.01 3.03 -10.94
N GLU A 598 10.59 1.97 -11.53
CA GLU A 598 10.13 1.33 -12.78
C GLU A 598 8.65 0.88 -12.73
N HIS A 599 8.03 0.96 -11.56
CA HIS A 599 6.61 0.70 -11.32
C HIS A 599 5.79 1.98 -11.15
N SER A 600 6.35 3.16 -11.45
CA SER A 600 5.54 4.38 -11.42
C SER A 600 4.51 4.31 -12.55
N ASP A 601 3.23 4.41 -12.18
CA ASP A 601 2.07 4.55 -13.09
C ASP A 601 2.15 5.83 -13.98
N PHE A 602 3.33 6.44 -14.13
CA PHE A 602 3.54 7.65 -14.90
C PHE A 602 3.84 7.30 -16.36
N LYS A 603 3.03 7.87 -17.25
CA LYS A 603 3.23 7.72 -18.68
C LYS A 603 4.36 8.62 -19.15
N LYS A 604 5.11 8.17 -20.15
CA LYS A 604 6.14 8.98 -20.81
C LYS A 604 5.51 10.27 -21.37
N GLY A 605 6.07 11.43 -20.99
CA GLY A 605 5.69 12.73 -21.53
C GLY A 605 6.23 12.96 -22.93
N ILE A 606 5.54 13.77 -23.70
CA ILE A 606 6.05 14.38 -24.93
C ILE A 606 6.93 15.58 -24.55
N LEU A 607 6.48 16.33 -23.57
CA LEU A 607 7.18 17.45 -22.93
C LEU A 607 7.55 17.07 -21.50
N THR A 608 8.55 17.74 -20.97
CA THR A 608 9.02 17.59 -19.58
C THR A 608 8.89 18.91 -18.82
N PRO A 609 8.89 18.92 -17.48
CA PRO A 609 8.76 20.15 -16.70
C PRO A 609 9.82 21.21 -17.01
N ASP A 610 11.00 20.81 -17.46
CA ASP A 610 12.10 21.68 -17.85
C ASP A 610 11.91 22.32 -19.25
N ASP A 611 11.10 21.74 -20.13
CA ASP A 611 10.75 22.37 -21.42
C ASP A 611 10.01 23.72 -21.24
N GLY A 612 9.41 23.94 -20.07
CA GLY A 612 8.84 25.25 -19.70
C GLY A 612 9.85 26.29 -19.22
N TRP A 613 11.14 25.96 -19.13
CA TRP A 613 12.18 26.85 -18.60
C TRP A 613 12.76 27.76 -19.70
N LYS A 614 12.93 29.03 -19.40
CA LYS A 614 13.37 30.05 -20.40
C LYS A 614 14.88 30.31 -20.46
N LYS A 615 15.67 29.69 -19.59
CA LYS A 615 17.14 29.86 -19.50
C LYS A 615 17.87 28.62 -20.04
N GLU A 616 19.18 28.75 -20.25
CA GLU A 616 20.08 27.65 -20.68
C GLU A 616 19.74 26.30 -20.05
N SER A 617 19.98 25.21 -20.78
CA SER A 617 19.63 23.84 -20.34
C SER A 617 19.92 23.63 -18.86
N PRO A 618 18.92 23.34 -18.03
CA PRO A 618 19.11 23.25 -16.58
C PRO A 618 20.06 22.07 -16.24
N THR A 619 20.88 22.28 -15.22
CA THR A 619 21.72 21.20 -14.68
C THR A 619 20.84 20.03 -14.22
N GLU A 620 21.39 18.82 -14.21
CA GLU A 620 20.69 17.60 -13.80
C GLU A 620 19.98 17.76 -12.44
N LEU A 621 20.64 18.38 -11.48
CA LEU A 621 20.07 18.65 -10.14
C LEU A 621 18.85 19.59 -10.18
N VAL A 622 18.82 20.52 -11.15
CA VAL A 622 17.66 21.43 -11.35
C VAL A 622 16.53 20.69 -12.05
N LYS A 623 16.79 19.81 -13.02
CA LYS A 623 15.79 18.96 -13.66
C LYS A 623 15.12 18.05 -12.64
N GLU A 624 15.88 17.43 -11.75
CA GLU A 624 15.36 16.59 -10.68
C GLU A 624 14.44 17.39 -9.74
N ARG A 625 14.85 18.59 -9.31
CA ARG A 625 14.02 19.47 -8.49
C ARG A 625 12.73 19.89 -9.20
N LEU A 626 12.78 20.18 -10.52
CA LEU A 626 11.59 20.52 -11.31
C LEU A 626 10.63 19.32 -11.41
N ASN A 627 11.15 18.12 -11.61
CA ASN A 627 10.35 16.88 -11.60
C ASN A 627 9.67 16.67 -10.25
N ILE A 628 10.40 16.82 -9.15
CA ILE A 628 9.88 16.73 -7.78
C ILE A 628 8.78 17.79 -7.55
N MET A 629 9.02 19.04 -7.93
CA MET A 629 8.03 20.12 -7.78
C MET A 629 6.78 19.88 -8.62
N TYR A 630 6.93 19.39 -9.85
CA TYR A 630 5.82 19.05 -10.74
C TYR A 630 4.95 17.93 -10.14
N VAL A 631 5.58 16.87 -9.66
CA VAL A 631 4.85 15.75 -9.03
C VAL A 631 4.18 16.18 -7.72
N LYS A 632 4.87 16.96 -6.89
CA LYS A 632 4.38 17.42 -5.58
C LYS A 632 3.23 18.41 -5.67
N ASN A 633 3.31 19.34 -6.63
CA ASN A 633 2.38 20.47 -6.75
C ASN A 633 1.59 20.42 -8.07
N TYR A 634 1.27 19.21 -8.55
CA TYR A 634 0.59 19.05 -9.81
C TYR A 634 -0.70 19.87 -9.91
N SER A 635 -0.83 20.63 -10.99
CA SER A 635 -2.06 21.27 -11.41
C SER A 635 -2.19 21.22 -12.94
N VAL A 636 -3.42 21.19 -13.46
CA VAL A 636 -3.69 21.26 -14.90
C VAL A 636 -3.14 22.56 -15.50
N LEU A 637 -3.15 23.66 -14.74
CA LEU A 637 -2.58 24.94 -15.18
C LEU A 637 -1.07 24.85 -15.44
N THR A 638 -0.36 24.00 -14.69
CA THR A 638 1.07 23.74 -14.93
C THR A 638 1.27 23.07 -16.29
N ASP A 639 0.46 22.05 -16.63
CA ASP A 639 0.50 21.39 -17.94
C ASP A 639 0.21 22.39 -19.07
N ILE A 640 -0.84 23.21 -18.91
CA ILE A 640 -1.18 24.26 -19.89
C ILE A 640 0.00 25.21 -20.10
N THR A 641 0.63 25.66 -19.01
CA THR A 641 1.76 26.60 -19.07
C THR A 641 2.95 25.99 -19.80
N ILE A 642 3.29 24.73 -19.52
CA ILE A 642 4.39 24.02 -20.17
C ILE A 642 4.08 23.83 -21.66
N MET A 643 2.89 23.33 -22.00
CA MET A 643 2.49 23.13 -23.40
C MET A 643 2.51 24.43 -24.20
N PHE A 644 2.05 25.54 -23.59
CA PHE A 644 2.04 26.83 -24.26
C PHE A 644 3.47 27.37 -24.50
N ARG A 645 4.35 27.20 -23.51
CA ARG A 645 5.76 27.64 -23.62
C ARG A 645 6.56 26.81 -24.61
N ALA A 646 6.33 25.49 -24.63
CA ALA A 646 7.05 24.52 -25.46
C ALA A 646 6.23 24.06 -26.69
N HIS A 647 5.31 24.92 -27.20
CA HIS A 647 4.41 24.57 -28.30
C HIS A 647 5.12 24.05 -29.56
N ARG A 648 6.31 24.57 -29.87
CA ARG A 648 7.14 24.10 -31.00
C ARG A 648 7.53 22.62 -30.84
N SER A 649 7.80 22.17 -29.64
CA SER A 649 8.28 20.81 -29.33
C SER A 649 7.14 19.79 -29.16
N LEU A 650 5.87 20.14 -29.39
CA LEU A 650 4.73 19.20 -29.30
C LEU A 650 4.82 18.04 -30.30
N GLY A 651 5.61 18.20 -31.38
CA GLY A 651 5.91 17.15 -32.35
C GLY A 651 7.14 16.28 -32.04
N ARG A 652 7.79 16.44 -30.88
CA ARG A 652 8.97 15.67 -30.48
C ARG A 652 8.68 14.16 -30.48
N SER A 653 9.63 13.33 -30.88
CA SER A 653 9.53 11.86 -31.00
C SER A 653 9.61 11.11 -29.66
#